data_b537e8ac7606547383643a466acc52e4
#
_entry.id   b537e8ac7606547383643a466acc52e4
#
_cell.length_a   1.000
_cell.length_b   1.000
_cell.length_c   1.000
_cell.angle_alpha   90.00
_cell.angle_beta   90.00
_cell.angle_gamma   90.00
#
_symmetry.space_group_name_H-M   'P 1'
#
loop_
_entity.id
_entity.type
_entity.pdbx_description
1 polymer ?
#
loop_
_entity_poly.entity_id
_entity_poly.type
_entity_poly.pdbx_seq_one_letter_code
_entity_poly.pdbx_strand_id
1 'polypeptide(L)'
;MTKTGSSGVEFEEIPISSANSIVLDEQGGVWLGTHGSGLHYFADGKIHEPTEGRDVSNSYTARDGLSSDYVLAQLIDRDGTLWVGTNAGLDRLQRKTLAPLAISTGVGSTALAVDGDGSLWVGSDNGQLKGFGSASHSTFELDMPINSLVNSQQHGLLIGGYQGVFSLSGDEPVHVAELPVESTPESAIRTMAVGKNGDIWVSVNREGLFVWADQQWQEIDPFSDSERQVMPVSASRDPSGKLWFGYRDNLLVSFAEQKFERWSYQEGLDIGHVTAMLHLPERTWVGGQHGLAYLKDRRFHRLDVPAAGSFQNIYALVAVPAEKNAGESGMDIWVHSRGGIFKLPAAEIERVIAGGDTLLYSSHDHIGRLPMDPHKVLPLPTGVSTPEGTLWFATGQGVVRIDPDKPSDMTHPPVITIQALTADGVDIDISASPVRLSAPPQRLVIDYSALNLTAPETMRFQYRLSGHDSEWVDAGRSRQAVFSRLRPDDYEFHVRVLDESGQFHRPEKALIFNVPQVFYLRPWFLLLCSGALLALVFWISRVYTQREKAALRTRLEERFHERERIARELHDTLLQSVQGMMLSFQAVADSLPKDFHARHAMERALDRADQVIAEGRDRITGLRGEIAPAEDLTVAFQLLQQEADASFSVAYRVSNVGQPLPLRNEVRDVFYQVGREAVFNALRHAQATQIFVTFTYAKDRFEMLVADDGVGIDPIYQRMRGRPGHGGLRGIYELADRIEANLMIVSGVQSGTRIRLILPGTIAYEKAIDDKHNRSIRTG
;
A
#
# COMPACT_ATOMS: atom_id res chain seq x y z
N MET A 1 27.09 46.67 25.60
CA MET A 1 28.35 46.67 26.44
C MET A 1 28.91 45.25 26.38
N THR A 2 30.04 45.08 25.72
CA THR A 2 30.75 43.79 25.69
C THR A 2 31.51 43.62 27.01
N LYS A 3 31.17 42.61 27.79
CA LYS A 3 31.93 42.22 29.00
C LYS A 3 32.83 41.04 28.65
N THR A 4 34.14 41.27 28.60
CA THR A 4 35.15 40.20 28.50
C THR A 4 35.29 39.50 29.84
N GLY A 5 34.88 38.23 29.91
CA GLY A 5 35.13 37.38 31.09
C GLY A 5 36.56 36.86 31.09
N SER A 6 37.07 36.50 32.26
CA SER A 6 38.45 35.99 32.49
C SER A 6 38.81 34.69 31.76
N SER A 7 37.91 34.11 30.96
CA SER A 7 38.06 32.87 30.18
C SER A 7 38.14 33.09 28.67
N GLY A 8 38.26 34.33 28.20
CA GLY A 8 38.30 34.65 26.77
C GLY A 8 36.97 34.47 26.03
N VAL A 9 35.85 34.31 26.74
CA VAL A 9 34.50 34.26 26.18
C VAL A 9 33.96 35.70 26.16
N GLU A 10 33.62 36.17 24.98
CA GLU A 10 32.92 37.43 24.76
C GLU A 10 31.42 37.24 25.02
N PHE A 11 30.84 38.04 25.92
CA PHE A 11 29.41 38.07 26.18
C PHE A 11 28.80 39.30 25.52
N GLU A 12 27.85 39.12 24.67
CA GLU A 12 27.02 40.18 24.09
C GLU A 12 25.67 40.20 24.81
N GLU A 13 25.29 41.36 25.34
CA GLU A 13 24.01 41.55 26.01
C GLU A 13 22.95 41.86 24.94
N ILE A 14 21.98 40.99 24.80
CA ILE A 14 20.89 41.17 23.86
C ILE A 14 19.72 41.78 24.62
N PRO A 15 19.13 42.89 24.18
CA PRO A 15 18.08 43.61 24.90
C PRO A 15 16.70 42.98 24.64
N ILE A 16 16.54 41.71 24.91
CA ILE A 16 15.24 41.03 24.94
C ILE A 16 14.85 40.93 26.42
N SER A 17 13.85 41.69 26.81
CA SER A 17 13.30 41.62 28.16
C SER A 17 12.58 40.30 28.36
N SER A 18 12.93 39.58 29.43
CA SER A 18 12.18 38.41 29.92
C SER A 18 12.25 37.14 29.08
N ALA A 19 13.41 36.82 28.51
CA ALA A 19 13.64 35.51 27.91
C ALA A 19 13.60 34.41 28.98
N ASN A 20 12.79 33.38 28.79
CA ASN A 20 12.53 32.29 29.72
C ASN A 20 13.13 30.98 29.30
N SER A 21 13.10 30.71 27.99
CA SER A 21 13.56 29.45 27.38
C SER A 21 14.18 29.70 26.02
N ILE A 22 15.18 28.91 25.69
CA ILE A 22 15.84 28.94 24.39
C ILE A 22 16.05 27.51 23.89
N VAL A 23 15.75 27.25 22.61
CA VAL A 23 15.97 25.96 21.95
C VAL A 23 16.52 26.21 20.55
N LEU A 24 17.48 25.38 20.14
CA LEU A 24 18.06 25.40 18.81
C LEU A 24 17.39 24.31 17.96
N ASP A 25 17.01 24.63 16.74
CA ASP A 25 16.57 23.64 15.78
C ASP A 25 17.76 23.01 15.04
N GLU A 26 17.50 21.93 14.31
CA GLU A 26 18.52 21.17 13.58
C GLU A 26 19.20 21.98 12.45
N GLN A 27 18.59 23.08 12.02
CA GLN A 27 19.14 23.96 10.99
C GLN A 27 19.96 25.13 11.58
N GLY A 28 20.07 25.15 12.91
CA GLY A 28 20.78 26.19 13.63
C GLY A 28 19.94 27.45 13.94
N GLY A 29 18.64 27.43 13.62
CA GLY A 29 17.71 28.48 14.01
C GLY A 29 17.44 28.47 15.51
N VAL A 30 17.20 29.65 16.09
CA VAL A 30 16.97 29.85 17.52
C VAL A 30 15.52 30.16 17.80
N TRP A 31 14.90 29.37 18.66
CA TRP A 31 13.59 29.63 19.25
C TRP A 31 13.76 30.23 20.65
N LEU A 32 13.16 31.39 20.89
CA LEU A 32 13.21 32.10 22.14
C LEU A 32 11.81 32.27 22.72
N GLY A 33 11.58 31.69 23.89
CA GLY A 33 10.34 31.86 24.64
C GLY A 33 10.44 33.01 25.64
N THR A 34 9.43 33.84 25.68
CA THR A 34 9.42 35.05 26.53
C THR A 34 8.28 35.03 27.54
N HIS A 35 8.43 35.87 28.55
CA HIS A 35 7.41 36.08 29.57
C HIS A 35 6.53 37.27 29.21
N GLY A 36 5.59 37.06 28.25
CA GLY A 36 4.59 38.07 27.89
C GLY A 36 4.70 38.65 26.47
N SER A 37 5.72 38.24 25.66
CA SER A 37 5.85 38.63 24.26
C SER A 37 5.75 37.45 23.31
N GLY A 38 5.34 36.29 23.82
CA GLY A 38 5.18 35.07 23.02
C GLY A 38 6.50 34.37 22.70
N LEU A 39 6.53 33.76 21.53
CA LEU A 39 7.61 32.95 21.00
C LEU A 39 8.26 33.66 19.82
N HIS A 40 9.59 33.76 19.79
CA HIS A 40 10.35 34.38 18.70
C HIS A 40 11.23 33.34 17.99
N TYR A 41 11.36 33.43 16.68
CA TYR A 41 12.22 32.58 15.88
C TYR A 41 13.23 33.36 15.06
N PHE A 42 14.50 33.00 15.14
CA PHE A 42 15.63 33.59 14.44
C PHE A 42 16.28 32.53 13.52
N ALA A 43 16.02 32.62 12.24
CA ALA A 43 16.42 31.59 11.26
C ALA A 43 17.93 31.53 11.02
N ASP A 44 18.66 32.68 11.23
CA ASP A 44 20.10 32.77 11.03
C ASP A 44 20.92 32.36 12.28
N GLY A 45 20.25 31.85 13.30
CA GLY A 45 20.87 31.46 14.56
C GLY A 45 21.37 32.63 15.41
N LYS A 46 21.13 33.90 15.02
CA LYS A 46 21.52 35.10 15.74
C LYS A 46 20.29 35.82 16.27
N ILE A 47 20.28 36.11 17.53
CA ILE A 47 19.23 36.89 18.17
C ILE A 47 19.49 38.37 17.90
N HIS A 48 18.62 39.00 17.11
CA HIS A 48 18.73 40.42 16.77
C HIS A 48 17.63 41.26 17.47
N GLU A 49 17.93 42.55 17.72
CA GLU A 49 16.88 43.49 18.13
C GLU A 49 15.79 43.61 17.07
N PRO A 50 14.52 43.68 17.47
CA PRO A 50 13.44 44.06 16.57
C PRO A 50 13.69 45.54 16.18
N THR A 51 14.27 45.75 15.04
CA THR A 51 14.43 47.11 14.44
C THR A 51 13.18 47.43 13.66
N GLU A 52 12.56 48.57 13.92
CA GLU A 52 11.42 49.09 13.15
C GLU A 52 11.77 49.06 11.64
N GLY A 53 11.05 48.22 10.87
CA GLY A 53 11.17 48.12 9.43
C GLY A 53 11.93 46.94 8.85
N ARG A 54 12.53 46.04 9.65
CA ARG A 54 13.05 44.74 9.22
C ARG A 54 12.38 43.64 10.05
N ASP A 55 11.49 42.92 9.44
CA ASP A 55 10.87 41.71 9.98
C ASP A 55 11.90 40.55 9.96
N VAL A 56 12.84 40.59 10.91
CA VAL A 56 13.94 39.60 10.99
C VAL A 56 13.60 38.46 11.93
N SER A 57 12.54 38.59 12.73
CA SER A 57 12.05 37.54 13.59
C SER A 57 10.59 37.23 13.31
N ASN A 58 10.28 35.97 13.07
CA ASN A 58 8.90 35.53 13.15
C ASN A 58 8.50 35.47 14.63
N SER A 59 7.57 36.31 15.06
CA SER A 59 7.03 36.28 16.42
C SER A 59 5.65 35.64 16.39
N TYR A 60 5.40 34.75 17.34
CA TYR A 60 4.14 34.04 17.51
C TYR A 60 3.56 34.41 18.88
N THR A 61 2.33 34.89 18.88
CA THR A 61 1.61 35.33 20.08
C THR A 61 0.28 34.61 20.22
N ALA A 62 -0.48 34.88 21.25
CA ALA A 62 -1.84 34.39 21.40
C ALA A 62 -2.76 34.79 20.22
N ARG A 63 -2.44 35.91 19.53
CA ARG A 63 -3.16 36.36 18.34
C ARG A 63 -2.87 35.45 17.12
N ASP A 64 -1.70 34.81 17.13
CA ASP A 64 -1.24 33.90 16.07
C ASP A 64 -1.60 32.42 16.38
N GLY A 65 -2.24 32.17 17.54
CA GLY A 65 -2.76 30.86 17.92
C GLY A 65 -2.03 30.18 19.08
N LEU A 66 -1.03 30.82 19.73
CA LEU A 66 -0.50 30.31 20.99
C LEU A 66 -1.58 30.33 22.07
N SER A 67 -1.54 29.37 22.99
CA SER A 67 -2.45 29.35 24.14
C SER A 67 -2.24 30.53 25.09
N SER A 68 -1.03 31.09 25.12
CA SER A 68 -0.68 32.34 25.86
C SER A 68 0.65 32.91 25.40
N ASP A 69 0.82 34.23 25.61
CA ASP A 69 2.09 34.94 25.39
C ASP A 69 3.15 34.65 26.48
N TYR A 70 2.80 33.95 27.56
CA TYR A 70 3.69 33.55 28.61
C TYR A 70 4.27 32.15 28.36
N VAL A 71 5.42 32.08 27.68
CA VAL A 71 6.11 30.83 27.38
C VAL A 71 6.96 30.42 28.60
N LEU A 72 6.70 29.21 29.10
CA LEU A 72 7.37 28.65 30.28
C LEU A 72 8.50 27.69 29.93
N ALA A 73 8.28 26.85 28.93
CA ALA A 73 9.22 25.83 28.50
C ALA A 73 9.09 25.53 27.01
N GLN A 74 10.15 25.03 26.42
CA GLN A 74 10.19 24.59 25.02
C GLN A 74 10.94 23.28 24.91
N LEU A 75 10.53 22.44 23.97
CA LEU A 75 11.17 21.18 23.60
C LEU A 75 11.03 20.95 22.12
N ILE A 76 12.11 20.67 21.41
CA ILE A 76 12.06 20.09 20.08
C ILE A 76 12.17 18.59 20.25
N ASP A 77 11.16 17.88 19.76
CA ASP A 77 11.20 16.43 19.76
C ASP A 77 12.11 15.91 18.63
N ARG A 78 12.32 14.58 18.59
CA ARG A 78 13.18 13.95 17.60
C ARG A 78 12.65 14.09 16.15
N ASP A 79 11.38 14.43 15.98
CA ASP A 79 10.72 14.60 14.68
C ASP A 79 10.73 16.08 14.25
N GLY A 80 11.45 16.94 14.98
CA GLY A 80 11.59 18.37 14.69
C GLY A 80 10.37 19.22 15.10
N THR A 81 9.39 18.64 15.78
CA THR A 81 8.21 19.37 16.28
C THR A 81 8.59 20.17 17.52
N LEU A 82 8.32 21.46 17.51
CA LEU A 82 8.51 22.32 18.69
C LEU A 82 7.26 22.27 19.58
N TRP A 83 7.46 21.81 20.80
CA TRP A 83 6.47 21.84 21.88
C TRP A 83 6.69 23.05 22.75
N VAL A 84 5.64 23.83 22.98
CA VAL A 84 5.71 25.08 23.75
C VAL A 84 4.73 24.99 24.90
N GLY A 85 5.24 24.87 26.09
CA GLY A 85 4.47 24.97 27.33
C GLY A 85 4.27 26.45 27.73
N THR A 86 3.04 26.88 27.82
CA THR A 86 2.64 28.21 28.27
C THR A 86 1.92 28.12 29.63
N ASN A 87 1.61 29.24 30.25
CA ASN A 87 0.81 29.26 31.46
C ASN A 87 -0.67 28.89 31.23
N ALA A 88 -1.14 28.80 29.99
CA ALA A 88 -2.53 28.48 29.63
C ALA A 88 -2.68 27.14 28.94
N GLY A 89 -1.59 26.51 28.47
CA GLY A 89 -1.68 25.23 27.77
C GLY A 89 -0.35 24.74 27.18
N LEU A 90 -0.46 23.69 26.37
CA LEU A 90 0.64 23.14 25.60
C LEU A 90 0.33 23.30 24.13
N ASP A 91 1.18 24.02 23.42
CA ASP A 91 1.09 24.28 22.00
C ASP A 91 2.07 23.41 21.23
N ARG A 92 1.70 23.01 20.02
CA ARG A 92 2.53 22.25 19.10
C ARG A 92 2.77 23.08 17.83
N LEU A 93 4.01 23.42 17.55
CA LEU A 93 4.40 24.09 16.33
C LEU A 93 5.15 23.12 15.42
N GLN A 94 4.66 22.99 14.21
CA GLN A 94 5.29 22.20 13.16
C GLN A 94 5.72 23.11 12.03
N ARG A 95 6.87 22.81 11.41
CA ARG A 95 7.20 23.43 10.14
C ARG A 95 6.14 23.01 9.13
N LYS A 96 5.51 23.98 8.50
CA LYS A 96 4.66 23.69 7.35
C LYS A 96 5.57 23.27 6.20
N THR A 97 5.52 22.02 5.81
CA THR A 97 6.15 21.49 4.58
C THR A 97 5.62 22.20 3.34
N LEU A 98 4.47 22.85 3.50
CA LEU A 98 3.74 23.57 2.48
C LEU A 98 3.58 25.03 2.94
N ALA A 99 4.49 25.89 2.50
CA ALA A 99 4.33 27.32 2.71
C ALA A 99 3.22 27.81 1.77
N PRO A 100 2.07 28.29 2.28
CA PRO A 100 1.18 29.03 1.44
C PRO A 100 1.97 30.25 0.92
N LEU A 101 1.96 30.44 -0.37
CA LEU A 101 2.47 31.67 -0.96
C LEU A 101 1.65 32.81 -0.35
N ALA A 102 2.30 33.72 0.34
CA ALA A 102 1.65 34.87 0.95
C ALA A 102 1.16 35.82 -0.15
N ILE A 103 0.11 35.41 -0.82
CA ILE A 103 -0.63 36.28 -1.73
C ILE A 103 -1.59 37.03 -0.80
N SER A 104 -1.34 38.32 -0.58
CA SER A 104 -2.23 39.21 0.15
C SER A 104 -3.49 39.50 -0.68
N THR A 105 -4.16 38.47 -1.12
CA THR A 105 -5.49 38.53 -1.72
C THR A 105 -6.45 38.10 -0.64
N GLY A 106 -7.45 38.88 -0.37
CA GLY A 106 -8.55 38.44 0.49
C GLY A 106 -8.97 37.03 0.14
N VAL A 107 -9.37 36.26 1.12
CA VAL A 107 -9.73 34.83 1.02
C VAL A 107 -10.66 34.59 -0.17
N GLY A 108 -10.10 34.34 -1.35
CA GLY A 108 -10.81 34.19 -2.61
C GLY A 108 -10.33 32.98 -3.40
N SER A 109 -11.16 32.51 -4.32
CA SER A 109 -10.82 31.44 -5.23
C SER A 109 -9.82 31.93 -6.28
N THR A 110 -8.84 31.10 -6.66
CA THR A 110 -7.77 31.47 -7.57
C THR A 110 -7.62 30.49 -8.73
N ALA A 111 -7.36 30.99 -9.94
CA ALA A 111 -6.92 30.26 -11.10
C ALA A 111 -5.40 30.26 -11.19
N LEU A 112 -4.80 29.19 -11.66
CA LEU A 112 -3.36 29.02 -11.81
C LEU A 112 -3.00 28.76 -13.26
N ALA A 113 -1.87 29.31 -13.71
CA ALA A 113 -1.26 28.93 -14.97
C ALA A 113 0.25 29.00 -14.87
N VAL A 114 0.94 28.26 -15.73
CA VAL A 114 2.40 28.37 -15.93
C VAL A 114 2.63 28.87 -17.35
N ASP A 115 3.40 29.92 -17.51
CA ASP A 115 3.71 30.49 -18.82
C ASP A 115 4.82 29.69 -19.55
N GLY A 116 5.19 30.18 -20.75
CA GLY A 116 6.23 29.53 -21.55
C GLY A 116 7.63 29.55 -20.93
N ASP A 117 7.87 30.48 -20.01
CA ASP A 117 9.16 30.65 -19.31
C ASP A 117 9.19 29.90 -17.97
N GLY A 118 8.12 29.20 -17.62
CA GLY A 118 7.98 28.43 -16.37
C GLY A 118 7.52 29.25 -15.17
N SER A 119 7.19 30.54 -15.36
CA SER A 119 6.68 31.38 -14.27
C SER A 119 5.25 31.03 -13.91
N LEU A 120 4.96 30.98 -12.60
CA LEU A 120 3.61 30.77 -12.07
C LEU A 120 2.80 32.06 -12.15
N TRP A 121 1.60 31.98 -12.70
CA TRP A 121 0.62 33.04 -12.69
C TRP A 121 -0.59 32.68 -11.84
N VAL A 122 -1.03 33.62 -11.03
CA VAL A 122 -2.14 33.46 -10.09
C VAL A 122 -3.16 34.56 -10.34
N GLY A 123 -4.33 34.15 -10.79
CA GLY A 123 -5.46 35.04 -11.00
C GLY A 123 -6.50 34.83 -9.91
N SER A 124 -7.03 35.91 -9.35
CA SER A 124 -7.94 35.86 -8.21
C SER A 124 -9.34 36.44 -8.58
N ASP A 125 -10.33 36.08 -7.76
CA ASP A 125 -11.70 36.56 -7.89
C ASP A 125 -11.89 38.06 -7.58
N ASN A 126 -10.87 38.74 -7.03
CA ASN A 126 -10.84 40.18 -6.86
C ASN A 126 -10.17 40.93 -8.03
N GLY A 127 -9.80 40.23 -9.12
CA GLY A 127 -9.20 40.82 -10.32
C GLY A 127 -7.68 40.97 -10.28
N GLN A 128 -7.00 40.55 -9.22
CA GLN A 128 -5.53 40.57 -9.17
C GLN A 128 -4.94 39.42 -9.95
N LEU A 129 -4.02 39.74 -10.85
CA LEU A 129 -3.14 38.79 -11.54
C LEU A 129 -1.71 38.96 -11.04
N LYS A 130 -1.13 37.95 -10.47
CA LYS A 130 0.26 37.97 -9.95
C LYS A 130 1.10 36.94 -10.63
N GLY A 131 2.27 37.36 -11.14
CA GLY A 131 3.30 36.51 -11.71
C GLY A 131 4.43 36.28 -10.71
N PHE A 132 4.87 35.03 -10.57
CA PHE A 132 5.98 34.60 -9.73
C PHE A 132 7.01 33.92 -10.61
N GLY A 133 7.98 34.68 -11.08
CA GLY A 133 9.09 34.19 -11.89
C GLY A 133 10.45 34.34 -11.20
N SER A 134 11.49 33.83 -11.82
CA SER A 134 12.86 33.85 -11.28
C SER A 134 13.49 35.25 -11.16
N ALA A 135 12.98 36.25 -11.85
CA ALA A 135 13.59 37.58 -11.95
C ALA A 135 12.73 38.75 -11.41
N SER A 136 11.39 38.62 -11.36
CA SER A 136 10.53 39.72 -10.89
C SER A 136 9.16 39.22 -10.50
N HIS A 137 8.52 39.93 -9.54
CA HIS A 137 7.12 39.74 -9.22
C HIS A 137 6.31 40.80 -9.97
N SER A 138 5.49 40.39 -10.94
CA SER A 138 4.57 41.27 -11.66
C SER A 138 3.19 41.18 -11.04
N THR A 139 2.52 42.35 -10.87
CA THR A 139 1.15 42.38 -10.37
C THR A 139 0.35 43.30 -11.29
N PHE A 140 -0.79 42.80 -11.75
CA PHE A 140 -1.77 43.57 -12.53
C PHE A 140 -3.12 43.54 -11.85
N GLU A 141 -3.89 44.60 -12.01
CA GLU A 141 -5.27 44.66 -11.51
C GLU A 141 -6.20 44.81 -12.71
N LEU A 142 -7.11 43.86 -12.88
CA LEU A 142 -8.18 43.89 -13.83
C LEU A 142 -9.50 44.24 -13.09
N ASP A 143 -10.34 45.06 -13.71
CA ASP A 143 -11.65 45.42 -13.13
C ASP A 143 -12.68 44.30 -13.31
N MET A 144 -12.24 43.04 -13.11
CA MET A 144 -13.09 41.86 -13.19
C MET A 144 -12.50 40.69 -12.43
N PRO A 145 -13.32 39.79 -11.85
CA PRO A 145 -12.85 38.48 -11.38
C PRO A 145 -12.16 37.69 -12.47
N ILE A 146 -11.02 37.09 -12.15
CA ILE A 146 -10.30 36.18 -13.05
C ILE A 146 -10.79 34.77 -12.80
N ASN A 147 -11.54 34.20 -13.75
CA ASN A 147 -12.16 32.90 -13.61
C ASN A 147 -11.42 31.79 -14.35
N SER A 148 -10.61 32.12 -15.34
CA SER A 148 -9.85 31.12 -16.09
C SER A 148 -8.52 31.71 -16.58
N LEU A 149 -7.47 30.88 -16.47
CA LEU A 149 -6.14 31.18 -17.00
C LEU A 149 -5.69 30.02 -17.90
N VAL A 150 -5.18 30.35 -19.09
CA VAL A 150 -4.65 29.34 -20.02
C VAL A 150 -3.40 29.87 -20.68
N ASN A 151 -2.32 29.13 -20.65
CA ASN A 151 -1.12 29.46 -21.41
C ASN A 151 -1.25 29.00 -22.87
N SER A 152 -0.92 29.87 -23.80
CA SER A 152 -0.93 29.63 -25.24
C SER A 152 0.38 30.05 -25.87
N GLN A 153 0.95 29.21 -26.72
CA GLN A 153 2.15 29.56 -27.47
C GLN A 153 1.95 30.73 -28.45
N GLN A 154 0.72 30.95 -28.91
CA GLN A 154 0.40 31.98 -29.90
C GLN A 154 -0.07 33.28 -29.25
N HIS A 155 -0.74 33.21 -28.11
CA HIS A 155 -1.38 34.37 -27.47
C HIS A 155 -0.74 34.73 -26.13
N GLY A 156 0.30 34.03 -25.67
CA GLY A 156 0.80 34.18 -24.30
C GLY A 156 -0.19 33.69 -23.26
N LEU A 157 -0.20 34.30 -22.10
CA LEU A 157 -1.16 33.96 -21.02
C LEU A 157 -2.52 34.59 -21.32
N LEU A 158 -3.51 33.76 -21.54
CA LEU A 158 -4.89 34.17 -21.70
C LEU A 158 -5.61 34.24 -20.34
N ILE A 159 -6.38 35.31 -20.15
CA ILE A 159 -7.09 35.65 -18.92
C ILE A 159 -8.55 35.79 -19.26
N GLY A 160 -9.42 34.98 -18.61
CA GLY A 160 -10.86 34.98 -18.87
C GLY A 160 -11.66 35.45 -17.67
N GLY A 161 -12.63 36.34 -17.94
CA GLY A 161 -13.61 36.86 -16.97
C GLY A 161 -14.91 37.23 -17.62
N TYR A 162 -15.72 38.07 -16.98
CA TYR A 162 -17.00 38.48 -17.56
C TYR A 162 -16.86 39.59 -18.59
N GLN A 163 -15.74 40.34 -18.65
CA GLN A 163 -15.48 41.36 -19.65
C GLN A 163 -14.87 40.78 -20.95
N GLY A 164 -14.59 39.48 -20.99
CA GLY A 164 -14.03 38.80 -22.15
C GLY A 164 -12.71 38.14 -21.90
N VAL A 165 -11.92 38.03 -22.96
CA VAL A 165 -10.61 37.43 -22.98
C VAL A 165 -9.52 38.47 -23.11
N PHE A 166 -8.57 38.44 -22.22
CA PHE A 166 -7.37 39.26 -22.26
C PHE A 166 -6.12 38.35 -22.51
N SER A 167 -5.09 38.93 -23.10
CA SER A 167 -3.80 38.29 -23.34
C SER A 167 -2.68 39.05 -22.64
N LEU A 168 -1.82 38.37 -21.95
CA LEU A 168 -0.56 38.87 -21.43
C LEU A 168 0.57 38.25 -22.23
N SER A 169 0.98 38.91 -23.32
CA SER A 169 2.14 38.52 -24.15
C SER A 169 3.25 39.59 -24.12
N GLY A 170 3.08 40.65 -23.35
CA GLY A 170 3.98 41.78 -23.11
C GLY A 170 3.92 42.25 -21.67
N ASP A 171 4.16 43.55 -21.47
CA ASP A 171 4.24 44.17 -20.13
C ASP A 171 2.90 44.45 -19.49
N GLU A 172 1.78 44.44 -20.23
CA GLU A 172 0.45 44.68 -19.72
C GLU A 172 -0.60 43.75 -20.35
N PRO A 173 -1.67 43.37 -19.63
CA PRO A 173 -2.80 42.64 -20.21
C PRO A 173 -3.52 43.43 -21.29
N VAL A 174 -3.65 42.85 -22.48
CA VAL A 174 -4.32 43.46 -23.64
C VAL A 174 -5.64 42.72 -23.88
N HIS A 175 -6.69 43.46 -24.14
CA HIS A 175 -8.00 42.91 -24.49
C HIS A 175 -7.97 42.25 -25.89
N VAL A 176 -8.39 40.99 -25.97
CA VAL A 176 -8.39 40.18 -27.20
C VAL A 176 -9.77 40.10 -27.82
N ALA A 177 -10.78 39.80 -27.02
CA ALA A 177 -12.14 39.63 -27.50
C ALA A 177 -13.15 39.90 -26.38
N GLU A 178 -14.20 40.71 -26.70
CA GLU A 178 -15.38 40.83 -25.85
C GLU A 178 -16.22 39.55 -25.89
N LEU A 179 -17.00 39.29 -24.86
CA LEU A 179 -17.89 38.13 -24.88
C LEU A 179 -18.96 38.26 -26.01
N PRO A 180 -19.39 37.14 -26.60
CA PRO A 180 -20.45 37.12 -27.61
C PRO A 180 -21.84 37.37 -27.04
N VAL A 181 -21.93 37.60 -25.73
CA VAL A 181 -23.15 37.80 -24.94
C VAL A 181 -23.02 39.04 -24.06
N GLU A 182 -24.09 39.47 -23.43
CA GLU A 182 -24.05 40.63 -22.52
C GLU A 182 -23.07 40.38 -21.37
N SER A 183 -22.10 41.26 -21.21
CA SER A 183 -21.03 41.15 -20.20
C SER A 183 -21.57 41.44 -18.80
N THR A 184 -21.98 40.42 -18.11
CA THR A 184 -22.41 40.45 -16.71
C THR A 184 -21.60 39.51 -15.86
N PRO A 185 -21.49 39.71 -14.55
CA PRO A 185 -20.82 38.74 -13.67
C PRO A 185 -21.42 37.32 -13.73
N GLU A 186 -22.69 37.22 -14.16
CA GLU A 186 -23.37 35.92 -14.29
C GLU A 186 -23.02 35.19 -15.59
N SER A 187 -22.69 35.92 -16.67
CA SER A 187 -22.22 35.38 -17.95
C SER A 187 -20.69 35.34 -18.07
N ALA A 188 -19.99 35.21 -16.96
CA ALA A 188 -18.53 35.12 -16.96
C ALA A 188 -18.02 33.84 -17.62
N ILE A 189 -16.82 33.92 -18.22
CA ILE A 189 -16.09 32.75 -18.69
C ILE A 189 -15.86 31.82 -17.52
N ARG A 190 -16.23 30.56 -17.67
CA ARG A 190 -16.05 29.51 -16.68
C ARG A 190 -14.74 28.75 -16.87
N THR A 191 -14.41 28.41 -18.11
CA THR A 191 -13.19 27.72 -18.48
C THR A 191 -12.83 28.03 -19.93
N MET A 192 -11.56 27.95 -20.23
CA MET A 192 -11.01 28.17 -21.57
C MET A 192 -10.10 27.04 -22.00
N ALA A 193 -9.99 26.86 -23.31
CA ALA A 193 -8.96 26.04 -23.94
C ALA A 193 -8.51 26.65 -25.26
N VAL A 194 -7.30 26.36 -25.71
CA VAL A 194 -6.78 26.87 -26.98
C VAL A 194 -6.58 25.72 -27.94
N GLY A 195 -7.20 25.79 -29.10
CA GLY A 195 -7.07 24.84 -30.18
C GLY A 195 -5.67 24.79 -30.79
N LYS A 196 -5.41 23.82 -31.63
CA LYS A 196 -4.10 23.64 -32.29
C LYS A 196 -3.73 24.85 -33.20
N ASN A 197 -4.75 25.50 -33.79
CA ASN A 197 -4.58 26.64 -34.67
C ASN A 197 -4.57 27.99 -33.93
N GLY A 198 -4.66 27.97 -32.60
CA GLY A 198 -4.78 29.19 -31.79
C GLY A 198 -6.19 29.64 -31.54
N ASP A 199 -7.20 28.94 -32.03
CA ASP A 199 -8.62 29.27 -31.74
C ASP A 199 -8.88 29.22 -30.24
N ILE A 200 -9.54 30.26 -29.72
CA ILE A 200 -9.83 30.34 -28.28
C ILE A 200 -11.23 29.82 -28.04
N TRP A 201 -11.33 28.74 -27.29
CA TRP A 201 -12.60 28.13 -26.88
C TRP A 201 -12.95 28.58 -25.47
N VAL A 202 -14.12 29.09 -25.30
CA VAL A 202 -14.63 29.59 -24.01
C VAL A 202 -15.98 28.98 -23.66
N SER A 203 -16.09 28.49 -22.42
CA SER A 203 -17.37 28.15 -21.83
C SER A 203 -17.88 29.37 -21.07
N VAL A 204 -18.98 29.94 -21.50
CA VAL A 204 -19.64 31.09 -20.86
C VAL A 204 -20.76 30.60 -19.97
N ASN A 205 -20.76 31.03 -18.73
CA ASN A 205 -21.70 30.54 -17.72
C ASN A 205 -23.15 30.87 -18.15
N ARG A 206 -24.03 29.87 -18.15
CA ARG A 206 -25.44 29.89 -18.58
C ARG A 206 -25.67 30.09 -20.06
N GLU A 207 -24.66 30.43 -20.86
CA GLU A 207 -24.79 30.82 -22.25
C GLU A 207 -24.35 29.71 -23.22
N GLY A 208 -23.26 28.93 -22.88
CA GLY A 208 -22.83 27.84 -23.72
C GLY A 208 -21.33 27.79 -24.01
N LEU A 209 -20.97 27.13 -25.10
CA LEU A 209 -19.62 26.98 -25.60
C LEU A 209 -19.42 27.80 -26.86
N PHE A 210 -18.39 28.64 -26.89
CA PHE A 210 -18.07 29.52 -28.01
C PHE A 210 -16.61 29.33 -28.43
N VAL A 211 -16.34 29.56 -29.71
CA VAL A 211 -14.98 29.60 -30.26
C VAL A 211 -14.71 30.97 -30.89
N TRP A 212 -13.56 31.55 -30.54
CA TRP A 212 -13.02 32.74 -31.17
C TRP A 212 -11.98 32.32 -32.21
N ALA A 213 -12.35 32.53 -33.48
CA ALA A 213 -11.49 32.26 -34.62
C ALA A 213 -11.70 33.36 -35.67
N ASP A 214 -10.68 33.73 -36.41
CA ASP A 214 -10.74 34.74 -37.48
C ASP A 214 -11.40 36.05 -37.01
N GLN A 215 -11.16 36.48 -35.78
CA GLN A 215 -11.73 37.67 -35.13
C GLN A 215 -13.27 37.67 -35.01
N GLN A 216 -13.86 36.50 -34.99
CA GLN A 216 -15.29 36.31 -34.81
C GLN A 216 -15.62 35.22 -33.82
N TRP A 217 -16.71 35.40 -33.07
CA TRP A 217 -17.28 34.36 -32.24
C TRP A 217 -18.20 33.45 -33.02
N GLN A 218 -18.11 32.18 -32.79
CA GLN A 218 -19.07 31.19 -33.24
C GLN A 218 -19.53 30.38 -32.02
N GLU A 219 -20.85 30.30 -31.86
CA GLU A 219 -21.46 29.39 -30.88
C GLU A 219 -21.30 27.94 -31.36
N ILE A 220 -20.95 27.07 -30.45
CA ILE A 220 -20.75 25.65 -30.71
C ILE A 220 -21.72 24.84 -29.86
N ASP A 221 -22.59 24.14 -30.54
CA ASP A 221 -23.47 23.15 -29.91
C ASP A 221 -23.00 21.73 -30.27
N PRO A 222 -22.36 20.99 -29.31
CA PRO A 222 -21.98 19.62 -29.53
C PRO A 222 -23.18 18.64 -29.58
N PHE A 223 -24.38 19.12 -29.26
CA PHE A 223 -25.58 18.33 -29.09
C PHE A 223 -26.64 18.76 -30.11
N SER A 224 -26.79 18.05 -31.18
CA SER A 224 -27.72 18.39 -32.30
C SER A 224 -29.22 18.35 -31.97
N ASP A 225 -29.61 18.17 -30.72
CA ASP A 225 -30.99 18.15 -30.26
C ASP A 225 -31.23 19.11 -29.09
N SER A 226 -32.29 19.85 -29.18
CA SER A 226 -32.78 20.97 -28.37
C SER A 226 -33.00 20.72 -26.86
N GLU A 227 -32.30 19.78 -26.27
CA GLU A 227 -32.38 19.51 -24.84
C GLU A 227 -31.17 20.10 -24.10
N ARG A 228 -31.33 21.35 -23.65
CA ARG A 228 -30.56 22.08 -22.66
C ARG A 228 -29.22 22.66 -23.16
N GLN A 229 -29.08 23.94 -22.97
CA GLN A 229 -27.80 24.67 -22.89
C GLN A 229 -26.92 24.06 -21.79
N VAL A 230 -26.26 22.95 -22.10
CA VAL A 230 -25.31 22.27 -21.20
C VAL A 230 -23.95 22.84 -21.49
N MET A 231 -23.43 23.67 -20.58
CA MET A 231 -22.10 24.25 -20.71
C MET A 231 -21.03 23.36 -20.06
N PRO A 232 -19.81 23.33 -20.64
CA PRO A 232 -18.67 22.69 -20.00
C PRO A 232 -18.32 23.34 -18.66
N VAL A 233 -17.97 22.52 -17.70
CA VAL A 233 -17.47 22.95 -16.39
C VAL A 233 -15.96 22.93 -16.31
N SER A 234 -15.29 22.20 -17.21
CA SER A 234 -13.84 22.16 -17.38
C SER A 234 -13.48 21.99 -18.84
N ALA A 235 -12.31 22.48 -19.23
CA ALA A 235 -11.78 22.34 -20.58
C ALA A 235 -10.27 22.08 -20.50
N SER A 236 -9.77 21.29 -21.44
CA SER A 236 -8.35 21.01 -21.56
C SER A 236 -7.97 20.66 -23.02
N ARG A 237 -6.69 20.66 -23.29
CA ARG A 237 -6.13 20.20 -24.56
C ARG A 237 -5.13 19.08 -24.30
N ASP A 238 -5.25 17.99 -25.04
CA ASP A 238 -4.29 16.90 -24.93
C ASP A 238 -3.03 17.20 -25.78
N PRO A 239 -1.93 16.44 -25.62
CA PRO A 239 -0.69 16.65 -26.38
C PRO A 239 -0.86 16.48 -27.89
N SER A 240 -1.89 15.80 -28.38
CA SER A 240 -2.18 15.67 -29.81
C SER A 240 -2.85 16.94 -30.40
N GLY A 241 -3.34 17.82 -29.52
CA GLY A 241 -4.08 19.02 -29.87
C GLY A 241 -5.61 18.83 -29.88
N LYS A 242 -6.11 17.68 -29.46
CA LYS A 242 -7.52 17.40 -29.29
C LYS A 242 -8.04 18.15 -28.07
N LEU A 243 -9.16 18.81 -28.21
CA LEU A 243 -9.82 19.53 -27.11
C LEU A 243 -10.76 18.61 -26.36
N TRP A 244 -10.83 18.77 -25.07
CA TRP A 244 -11.67 18.01 -24.16
C TRP A 244 -12.50 18.95 -23.30
N PHE A 245 -13.80 18.66 -23.18
CA PHE A 245 -14.76 19.47 -22.44
C PHE A 245 -15.49 18.58 -21.46
N GLY A 246 -15.30 18.85 -20.16
CA GLY A 246 -15.99 18.16 -19.09
C GLY A 246 -17.30 18.86 -18.75
N TYR A 247 -18.36 18.08 -18.63
CA TYR A 247 -19.69 18.56 -18.32
C TYR A 247 -20.18 18.02 -16.98
N ARG A 248 -21.38 18.39 -16.61
CA ARG A 248 -22.10 17.81 -15.47
C ARG A 248 -22.61 16.39 -15.84
N ASP A 249 -23.00 15.64 -14.82
CA ASP A 249 -23.80 14.41 -14.96
C ASP A 249 -23.16 13.32 -15.87
N ASN A 250 -21.88 13.02 -15.62
CA ASN A 250 -21.14 11.98 -16.33
C ASN A 250 -21.04 12.20 -17.83
N LEU A 251 -20.81 13.42 -18.25
CA LEU A 251 -20.69 13.76 -19.64
C LEU A 251 -19.33 14.39 -19.94
N LEU A 252 -18.66 13.84 -20.94
CA LEU A 252 -17.38 14.34 -21.48
C LEU A 252 -17.47 14.38 -22.99
N VAL A 253 -17.00 15.45 -23.59
CA VAL A 253 -16.97 15.62 -25.03
C VAL A 253 -15.56 15.98 -25.45
N SER A 254 -15.09 15.44 -26.54
CA SER A 254 -13.86 15.87 -27.16
C SER A 254 -14.08 16.34 -28.59
N PHE A 255 -13.20 17.25 -29.05
CA PHE A 255 -13.23 17.85 -30.36
C PHE A 255 -11.89 17.69 -31.05
N ALA A 256 -11.88 17.06 -32.20
CA ALA A 256 -10.73 16.95 -33.08
C ALA A 256 -11.19 16.79 -34.52
N GLU A 257 -10.44 17.30 -35.49
CA GLU A 257 -10.71 17.16 -36.92
C GLU A 257 -12.18 17.51 -37.31
N GLN A 258 -12.70 18.57 -36.69
CA GLN A 258 -14.08 19.04 -36.84
C GLN A 258 -15.16 18.03 -36.45
N LYS A 259 -14.81 17.06 -35.60
CA LYS A 259 -15.75 16.07 -35.08
C LYS A 259 -15.79 16.08 -33.57
N PHE A 260 -16.99 15.90 -33.04
CA PHE A 260 -17.21 15.67 -31.63
C PHE A 260 -17.30 14.18 -31.34
N GLU A 261 -16.62 13.72 -30.30
CA GLU A 261 -16.80 12.42 -29.71
C GLU A 261 -17.33 12.60 -28.28
N ARG A 262 -18.19 11.69 -27.84
CA ARG A 262 -18.91 11.80 -26.57
C ARG A 262 -18.68 10.55 -25.73
N TRP A 263 -18.54 10.75 -24.43
CA TRP A 263 -18.56 9.70 -23.41
C TRP A 263 -19.56 10.04 -22.33
N SER A 264 -20.27 9.02 -21.87
CA SER A 264 -21.33 9.13 -20.86
C SER A 264 -21.23 7.94 -19.90
N TYR A 265 -22.25 7.79 -19.07
CA TYR A 265 -22.39 6.60 -18.21
C TYR A 265 -22.39 5.29 -19.02
N GLN A 266 -22.88 5.31 -20.26
CA GLN A 266 -22.90 4.12 -21.14
C GLN A 266 -21.48 3.65 -21.51
N GLU A 267 -20.55 4.58 -21.67
CA GLU A 267 -19.15 4.30 -21.93
C GLU A 267 -18.32 4.15 -20.63
N GLY A 268 -19.00 4.00 -19.48
CA GLY A 268 -18.38 3.73 -18.18
C GLY A 268 -17.95 4.98 -17.41
N LEU A 269 -18.32 6.18 -17.85
CA LEU A 269 -18.01 7.42 -17.13
C LEU A 269 -18.97 7.60 -15.96
N ASP A 270 -18.56 7.22 -14.75
CA ASP A 270 -19.36 7.28 -13.52
C ASP A 270 -18.62 8.03 -12.40
N ILE A 271 -18.42 9.34 -12.61
CA ILE A 271 -17.72 10.22 -11.66
C ILE A 271 -18.49 11.51 -11.32
N GLY A 272 -19.74 11.63 -11.81
CA GLY A 272 -20.55 12.84 -11.66
C GLY A 272 -20.06 13.97 -12.57
N HIS A 273 -19.89 15.18 -12.04
CA HIS A 273 -19.37 16.33 -12.80
C HIS A 273 -17.89 16.11 -13.12
N VAL A 274 -17.49 16.28 -14.39
CA VAL A 274 -16.09 16.18 -14.83
C VAL A 274 -15.40 17.52 -14.62
N THR A 275 -14.66 17.65 -13.54
CA THR A 275 -14.08 18.91 -13.08
C THR A 275 -12.59 19.05 -13.34
N ALA A 276 -11.88 17.92 -13.49
CA ALA A 276 -10.44 17.89 -13.75
C ALA A 276 -10.10 16.86 -14.83
N MET A 277 -9.13 17.18 -15.65
CA MET A 277 -8.65 16.32 -16.73
C MET A 277 -7.12 16.35 -16.78
N LEU A 278 -6.51 15.18 -17.04
CA LEU A 278 -5.07 15.03 -17.20
C LEU A 278 -4.81 14.09 -18.37
N HIS A 279 -4.03 14.56 -19.33
CA HIS A 279 -3.70 13.79 -20.52
C HIS A 279 -2.25 13.34 -20.49
N LEU A 280 -2.06 12.05 -20.25
CA LEU A 280 -0.76 11.39 -20.33
C LEU A 280 -0.63 10.65 -21.68
N PRO A 281 0.58 10.36 -22.14
CA PRO A 281 0.77 9.69 -23.43
C PRO A 281 0.01 8.36 -23.56
N GLU A 282 -0.15 7.65 -22.46
CA GLU A 282 -0.79 6.34 -22.44
C GLU A 282 -2.28 6.37 -22.14
N ARG A 283 -2.75 7.37 -21.39
CA ARG A 283 -4.13 7.42 -20.88
C ARG A 283 -4.59 8.84 -20.59
N THR A 284 -5.85 9.10 -20.85
CA THR A 284 -6.55 10.27 -20.35
C THR A 284 -7.22 9.95 -19.03
N TRP A 285 -6.92 10.74 -18.01
CA TRP A 285 -7.52 10.68 -16.68
C TRP A 285 -8.54 11.78 -16.50
N VAL A 286 -9.61 11.47 -15.82
CA VAL A 286 -10.68 12.43 -15.50
C VAL A 286 -11.05 12.32 -14.02
N GLY A 287 -11.15 13.47 -13.38
CA GLY A 287 -11.56 13.60 -11.99
C GLY A 287 -12.90 14.30 -11.89
N GLY A 288 -13.73 13.87 -10.95
CA GLY A 288 -15.06 14.42 -10.79
C GLY A 288 -15.58 14.39 -9.36
N GLN A 289 -16.89 14.55 -9.25
CA GLN A 289 -17.60 14.62 -7.98
C GLN A 289 -17.46 13.32 -7.16
N HIS A 290 -17.46 12.16 -7.83
CA HIS A 290 -17.50 10.86 -7.18
C HIS A 290 -16.20 10.06 -7.31
N GLY A 291 -15.11 10.67 -7.81
CA GLY A 291 -13.81 10.00 -7.88
C GLY A 291 -13.05 10.23 -9.18
N LEU A 292 -12.17 9.29 -9.46
CA LEU A 292 -11.22 9.29 -10.56
C LEU A 292 -11.52 8.15 -11.54
N ALA A 293 -11.42 8.44 -12.85
CA ALA A 293 -11.51 7.43 -13.89
C ALA A 293 -10.46 7.65 -14.99
N TYR A 294 -10.13 6.59 -15.71
CA TYR A 294 -9.20 6.64 -16.83
C TYR A 294 -9.81 6.03 -18.09
N LEU A 295 -9.42 6.56 -19.23
CA LEU A 295 -9.86 6.10 -20.55
C LEU A 295 -8.94 4.96 -21.04
N LYS A 296 -9.53 3.81 -21.35
CA LYS A 296 -8.87 2.67 -21.97
C LYS A 296 -9.84 2.02 -22.96
N ASP A 297 -9.36 1.69 -24.16
CA ASP A 297 -10.16 0.99 -25.19
C ASP A 297 -11.53 1.67 -25.46
N ARG A 298 -11.55 3.00 -25.52
CA ARG A 298 -12.74 3.86 -25.71
C ARG A 298 -13.78 3.76 -24.58
N ARG A 299 -13.43 3.18 -23.42
CA ARG A 299 -14.29 3.15 -22.24
C ARG A 299 -13.58 3.75 -21.05
N PHE A 300 -14.35 4.40 -20.17
CA PHE A 300 -13.86 4.84 -18.88
C PHE A 300 -13.93 3.71 -17.86
N HIS A 301 -12.89 3.61 -17.09
CA HIS A 301 -12.78 2.70 -15.96
C HIS A 301 -12.57 3.53 -14.71
N ARG A 302 -13.47 3.38 -13.76
CA ARG A 302 -13.33 4.04 -12.47
C ARG A 302 -12.19 3.38 -11.68
N LEU A 303 -11.37 4.20 -11.04
CA LEU A 303 -10.36 3.72 -10.13
C LEU A 303 -10.97 3.62 -8.73
N ASP A 304 -11.06 2.40 -8.21
CA ASP A 304 -11.56 2.17 -6.86
C ASP A 304 -10.51 2.54 -5.81
N VAL A 305 -10.84 3.54 -4.99
CA VAL A 305 -9.97 4.04 -3.92
C VAL A 305 -10.62 3.74 -2.57
N PRO A 306 -9.89 3.11 -1.61
CA PRO A 306 -10.48 2.53 -0.40
C PRO A 306 -11.14 3.49 0.58
N ALA A 307 -10.80 4.75 0.56
CA ALA A 307 -11.35 5.73 1.49
C ALA A 307 -12.53 6.48 0.84
N ALA A 308 -13.73 5.97 1.04
CA ALA A 308 -14.95 6.69 0.71
C ALA A 308 -14.93 8.11 1.32
N GLY A 309 -14.76 9.14 0.50
CA GLY A 309 -14.71 10.55 0.90
C GLY A 309 -13.42 11.29 0.57
N SER A 310 -12.26 10.65 0.53
CA SER A 310 -10.98 11.32 0.25
C SER A 310 -10.90 11.83 -1.19
N PHE A 311 -11.43 11.09 -2.15
CA PHE A 311 -11.41 11.42 -3.58
C PHE A 311 -12.76 11.96 -4.10
N GLN A 312 -13.53 12.61 -3.24
CA GLN A 312 -14.74 13.29 -3.65
C GLN A 312 -14.42 14.73 -4.06
N ASN A 313 -15.13 15.22 -5.08
CA ASN A 313 -14.95 16.57 -5.65
C ASN A 313 -13.48 16.84 -5.98
N ILE A 314 -12.99 16.16 -7.02
CA ILE A 314 -11.63 16.38 -7.52
C ILE A 314 -11.58 17.73 -8.22
N TYR A 315 -10.66 18.59 -7.77
CA TYR A 315 -10.48 19.96 -8.29
C TYR A 315 -9.35 20.05 -9.32
N ALA A 316 -8.27 19.28 -9.12
CA ALA A 316 -7.14 19.25 -10.04
C ALA A 316 -6.50 17.86 -10.10
N LEU A 317 -5.94 17.57 -11.26
CA LEU A 317 -5.07 16.43 -11.53
C LEU A 317 -3.78 16.96 -12.15
N VAL A 318 -2.65 16.63 -11.55
CA VAL A 318 -1.33 17.04 -12.04
C VAL A 318 -0.40 15.82 -12.05
N ALA A 319 0.42 15.69 -13.08
CA ALA A 319 1.38 14.59 -13.15
C ALA A 319 2.82 15.11 -13.10
N VAL A 320 3.67 14.34 -12.42
CA VAL A 320 5.12 14.54 -12.41
C VAL A 320 5.82 13.20 -12.69
N PRO A 321 7.02 13.21 -13.27
CA PRO A 321 7.78 11.99 -13.45
C PRO A 321 8.01 11.28 -12.13
N ALA A 322 7.83 9.96 -12.08
CA ALA A 322 8.15 9.15 -10.91
C ALA A 322 9.66 9.21 -10.61
N GLU A 323 10.03 9.12 -9.33
CA GLU A 323 11.44 9.16 -8.91
C GLU A 323 12.28 8.10 -9.63
N LYS A 324 13.45 8.50 -10.14
CA LYS A 324 14.36 7.66 -10.92
C LYS A 324 14.89 6.40 -10.21
N ASN A 325 14.69 6.28 -8.91
CA ASN A 325 15.18 5.15 -8.10
C ASN A 325 14.36 3.87 -8.21
N ALA A 326 13.19 3.91 -8.84
CA ALA A 326 12.29 2.76 -8.95
C ALA A 326 12.52 1.90 -10.21
N GLY A 327 13.39 2.30 -11.12
CA GLY A 327 13.64 1.54 -12.38
C GLY A 327 12.43 1.51 -13.33
N GLU A 328 11.39 2.27 -13.05
CA GLU A 328 10.12 2.29 -13.76
C GLU A 328 9.92 3.66 -14.41
N SER A 329 9.67 3.68 -15.72
CA SER A 329 9.22 4.87 -16.44
C SER A 329 7.72 5.03 -16.21
N GLY A 330 7.31 5.98 -15.39
CA GLY A 330 5.90 6.27 -15.13
C GLY A 330 5.71 7.71 -14.64
N MET A 331 4.44 8.13 -14.54
CA MET A 331 4.07 9.43 -14.01
C MET A 331 3.29 9.24 -12.71
N ASP A 332 3.75 9.84 -11.63
CA ASP A 332 2.99 9.97 -10.39
C ASP A 332 1.86 10.97 -10.61
N ILE A 333 0.65 10.64 -10.20
CA ILE A 333 -0.52 11.52 -10.32
C ILE A 333 -0.81 12.15 -8.96
N TRP A 334 -0.86 13.47 -8.96
CA TRP A 334 -1.26 14.25 -7.80
C TRP A 334 -2.70 14.69 -7.96
N VAL A 335 -3.50 14.40 -6.96
CA VAL A 335 -4.94 14.64 -6.95
C VAL A 335 -5.27 15.64 -5.85
N HIS A 336 -5.80 16.80 -6.23
CA HIS A 336 -6.39 17.74 -5.29
C HIS A 336 -7.89 17.53 -5.25
N SER A 337 -8.42 17.23 -4.07
CA SER A 337 -9.83 16.94 -3.85
C SER A 337 -10.34 17.60 -2.56
N ARG A 338 -11.60 17.41 -2.26
CA ARG A 338 -12.18 17.84 -0.98
C ARG A 338 -11.49 17.23 0.23
N GLY A 339 -10.93 16.03 0.09
CA GLY A 339 -10.22 15.33 1.17
C GLY A 339 -8.80 15.81 1.40
N GLY A 340 -8.24 16.64 0.52
CA GLY A 340 -6.85 17.11 0.57
C GLY A 340 -6.10 16.90 -0.74
N ILE A 341 -4.77 16.92 -0.66
CA ILE A 341 -3.88 16.62 -1.78
C ILE A 341 -3.27 15.24 -1.58
N PHE A 342 -3.38 14.40 -2.59
CA PHE A 342 -2.95 13.01 -2.57
C PHE A 342 -1.96 12.72 -3.70
N LYS A 343 -0.93 11.95 -3.41
CA LYS A 343 -0.01 11.41 -4.42
C LYS A 343 -0.38 9.95 -4.71
N LEU A 344 -0.60 9.63 -5.97
CA LEU A 344 -0.81 8.28 -6.48
C LEU A 344 0.47 7.85 -7.21
N PRO A 345 1.28 6.94 -6.65
CA PRO A 345 2.49 6.47 -7.29
C PRO A 345 2.19 5.70 -8.58
N ALA A 346 2.99 5.91 -9.63
CA ALA A 346 2.84 5.25 -10.92
C ALA A 346 2.77 3.72 -10.81
N ALA A 347 3.65 3.12 -10.01
CA ALA A 347 3.69 1.68 -9.76
C ALA A 347 2.39 1.13 -9.17
N GLU A 348 1.79 1.86 -8.24
CA GLU A 348 0.54 1.48 -7.59
C GLU A 348 -0.66 1.59 -8.54
N ILE A 349 -0.67 2.64 -9.37
CA ILE A 349 -1.68 2.81 -10.41
C ILE A 349 -1.67 1.60 -11.36
N GLU A 350 -0.50 1.24 -11.89
CA GLU A 350 -0.37 0.13 -12.81
C GLU A 350 -0.69 -1.22 -12.15
N ARG A 351 -0.33 -1.40 -10.89
CA ARG A 351 -0.66 -2.58 -10.11
C ARG A 351 -2.18 -2.77 -9.99
N VAL A 352 -2.91 -1.70 -9.66
CA VAL A 352 -4.38 -1.74 -9.53
C VAL A 352 -5.06 -1.95 -10.88
N ILE A 353 -4.58 -1.28 -11.93
CA ILE A 353 -5.09 -1.47 -13.31
C ILE A 353 -4.86 -2.91 -13.80
N ALA A 354 -3.81 -3.57 -13.34
CA ALA A 354 -3.52 -4.98 -13.65
C ALA A 354 -4.35 -5.99 -12.82
N GLY A 355 -5.23 -5.53 -11.94
CA GLY A 355 -6.12 -6.35 -11.12
C GLY A 355 -5.69 -6.53 -9.66
N GLY A 356 -4.80 -5.67 -9.16
CA GLY A 356 -4.45 -5.63 -7.74
C GLY A 356 -5.58 -5.00 -6.90
N ASP A 357 -5.74 -5.45 -5.65
CA ASP A 357 -6.89 -5.07 -4.83
C ASP A 357 -6.87 -3.59 -4.42
N THR A 358 -6.13 -3.15 -3.51
CA THR A 358 -6.27 -1.82 -2.89
C THR A 358 -5.21 -0.84 -3.38
N LEU A 359 -5.61 0.36 -3.85
CA LEU A 359 -4.68 1.43 -4.22
C LEU A 359 -4.01 2.02 -2.97
N LEU A 360 -2.69 2.00 -2.94
CA LEU A 360 -1.91 2.70 -1.94
C LEU A 360 -1.61 4.11 -2.43
N TYR A 361 -1.88 5.11 -1.60
CA TYR A 361 -1.64 6.52 -1.90
C TYR A 361 -1.12 7.24 -0.67
N SER A 362 -0.34 8.29 -0.87
CA SER A 362 0.07 9.18 0.21
C SER A 362 -0.85 10.39 0.32
N SER A 363 -1.09 10.83 1.55
CA SER A 363 -1.89 12.03 1.84
C SER A 363 -0.98 13.15 2.32
N HIS A 364 -1.13 14.32 1.74
CA HIS A 364 -0.49 15.56 2.18
C HIS A 364 -1.54 16.43 2.90
N ASP A 365 -2.23 15.82 3.86
CA ASP A 365 -3.42 16.35 4.54
C ASP A 365 -3.13 17.42 5.60
N HIS A 366 -1.86 17.83 5.75
CA HIS A 366 -1.46 18.88 6.72
C HIS A 366 -1.94 20.29 6.33
N ILE A 367 -2.39 20.44 5.12
CA ILE A 367 -3.14 21.61 4.68
C ILE A 367 -4.55 21.42 5.22
N GLY A 368 -4.85 22.01 6.36
CA GLY A 368 -6.15 21.90 7.00
C GLY A 368 -7.28 21.88 5.97
N ARG A 369 -8.21 20.97 6.12
CA ARG A 369 -9.37 20.75 5.26
C ARG A 369 -9.87 22.08 4.74
N LEU A 370 -9.69 22.31 3.45
CA LEU A 370 -10.07 23.56 2.83
C LEU A 370 -11.59 23.56 2.71
N PRO A 371 -12.31 24.42 3.42
CA PRO A 371 -13.73 24.59 3.19
C PRO A 371 -13.91 25.29 1.86
N MET A 372 -13.84 24.54 0.76
CA MET A 372 -14.32 25.06 -0.52
C MET A 372 -15.82 24.83 -0.56
N ASP A 373 -16.55 25.91 -0.75
CA ASP A 373 -18.00 25.87 -0.94
C ASP A 373 -18.27 25.08 -2.24
N PRO A 374 -18.91 23.91 -2.19
CA PRO A 374 -19.17 23.10 -3.37
C PRO A 374 -20.14 23.80 -4.39
N HIS A 375 -20.77 24.89 -3.99
CA HIS A 375 -21.68 25.65 -4.83
C HIS A 375 -21.03 26.83 -5.55
N LYS A 376 -19.81 27.23 -5.18
CA LYS A 376 -19.07 28.28 -5.89
C LYS A 376 -18.46 27.74 -7.18
N VAL A 377 -18.54 28.57 -8.23
CA VAL A 377 -17.79 28.36 -9.47
C VAL A 377 -16.32 28.57 -9.15
N LEU A 378 -15.51 27.52 -9.26
CA LEU A 378 -14.08 27.62 -9.04
C LEU A 378 -13.41 28.19 -10.27
N PRO A 379 -12.51 29.17 -10.13
CA PRO A 379 -11.58 29.55 -11.19
C PRO A 379 -10.70 28.36 -11.58
N LEU A 380 -10.41 28.23 -12.87
CA LEU A 380 -9.67 27.09 -13.41
C LEU A 380 -8.44 27.54 -14.22
N PRO A 381 -7.40 26.72 -14.24
CA PRO A 381 -7.10 25.52 -13.44
C PRO A 381 -6.82 25.83 -11.97
N THR A 382 -7.06 24.84 -11.11
CA THR A 382 -6.76 24.93 -9.67
C THR A 382 -5.46 24.21 -9.28
N GLY A 383 -4.80 23.56 -10.23
CA GLY A 383 -3.53 22.86 -10.00
C GLY A 383 -2.70 22.85 -11.26
N VAL A 384 -1.41 23.14 -11.13
CA VAL A 384 -0.44 23.18 -12.22
C VAL A 384 0.93 22.67 -11.75
N SER A 385 1.77 22.24 -12.71
CA SER A 385 3.18 21.94 -12.47
C SER A 385 4.07 22.87 -13.29
N THR A 386 5.20 23.30 -12.71
CA THR A 386 6.22 24.01 -13.46
C THR A 386 7.12 23.01 -14.21
N PRO A 387 7.87 23.44 -15.24
CA PRO A 387 8.82 22.58 -15.95
C PRO A 387 9.89 21.96 -15.04
N GLU A 388 10.19 22.59 -13.90
CA GLU A 388 11.14 22.11 -12.89
C GLU A 388 10.52 21.02 -11.98
N GLY A 389 9.25 20.66 -12.17
CA GLY A 389 8.54 19.65 -11.39
C GLY A 389 7.86 20.16 -10.13
N THR A 390 7.96 21.44 -9.80
CA THR A 390 7.23 22.01 -8.64
C THR A 390 5.73 22.03 -8.91
N LEU A 391 4.96 21.59 -7.93
CA LEU A 391 3.50 21.58 -7.99
C LEU A 391 2.90 22.78 -7.26
N TRP A 392 1.82 23.30 -7.82
CA TRP A 392 1.09 24.39 -7.23
C TRP A 392 -0.41 24.09 -7.23
N PHE A 393 -1.06 24.30 -6.09
CA PHE A 393 -2.49 24.07 -5.93
C PHE A 393 -3.15 25.28 -5.32
N ALA A 394 -4.24 25.72 -5.94
CA ALA A 394 -5.12 26.74 -5.40
C ALA A 394 -6.01 26.15 -4.31
N THR A 395 -5.98 26.74 -3.14
CA THR A 395 -6.67 26.25 -1.95
C THR A 395 -7.50 27.39 -1.33
N GLY A 396 -8.45 27.09 -0.45
CA GLY A 396 -9.22 28.14 0.25
C GLY A 396 -8.41 29.03 1.18
N GLN A 397 -7.16 28.69 1.47
CA GLN A 397 -6.24 29.47 2.28
C GLN A 397 -5.15 30.19 1.46
N GLY A 398 -5.19 30.05 0.15
CA GLY A 398 -4.20 30.59 -0.78
C GLY A 398 -3.59 29.54 -1.69
N VAL A 399 -2.51 29.86 -2.36
CA VAL A 399 -1.81 28.97 -3.27
C VAL A 399 -0.71 28.22 -2.51
N VAL A 400 -0.69 26.90 -2.65
CA VAL A 400 0.25 26.03 -1.96
C VAL A 400 1.27 25.49 -2.95
N ARG A 401 2.55 25.52 -2.56
CA ARG A 401 3.67 24.95 -3.28
C ARG A 401 4.01 23.57 -2.72
N ILE A 402 4.16 22.58 -3.58
CA ILE A 402 4.68 21.25 -3.24
C ILE A 402 5.90 20.97 -4.12
N ASP A 403 6.98 20.56 -3.49
CA ASP A 403 8.17 20.06 -4.15
C ASP A 403 8.16 18.51 -4.04
N PRO A 404 7.86 17.79 -5.14
CA PRO A 404 7.72 16.33 -5.08
C PRO A 404 9.03 15.61 -4.73
N ASP A 405 10.17 16.24 -5.00
CA ASP A 405 11.50 15.66 -4.76
C ASP A 405 11.95 15.83 -3.31
N LYS A 406 11.28 16.68 -2.55
CA LYS A 406 11.55 16.79 -1.13
C LYS A 406 10.76 15.73 -0.37
N PRO A 407 11.43 14.78 0.28
CA PRO A 407 10.75 13.85 1.16
C PRO A 407 9.94 14.64 2.19
N SER A 408 8.74 14.18 2.47
CA SER A 408 7.97 14.62 3.64
C SER A 408 8.92 14.62 4.84
N ASP A 409 8.93 15.72 5.61
CA ASP A 409 9.88 15.98 6.72
C ASP A 409 9.85 14.93 7.87
N MET A 410 9.50 13.69 7.58
CA MET A 410 9.67 12.59 8.51
C MET A 410 11.15 12.20 8.59
N THR A 411 11.89 12.95 9.37
CA THR A 411 13.32 12.73 9.62
C THR A 411 13.60 11.37 10.28
N HIS A 412 12.60 10.77 10.94
CA HIS A 412 12.76 9.51 11.64
C HIS A 412 11.57 8.56 11.42
N PRO A 413 11.81 7.28 11.17
CA PRO A 413 10.73 6.31 11.06
C PRO A 413 9.97 6.20 12.38
N PRO A 414 8.64 6.07 12.35
CA PRO A 414 7.82 5.93 13.56
C PRO A 414 8.23 4.70 14.35
N VAL A 415 8.40 4.84 15.66
CA VAL A 415 8.68 3.70 16.55
C VAL A 415 7.40 2.96 16.82
N ILE A 416 7.32 1.74 16.28
CA ILE A 416 6.20 0.84 16.54
C ILE A 416 6.39 0.17 17.90
N THR A 417 5.36 0.18 18.74
CA THR A 417 5.36 -0.48 20.05
C THR A 417 4.11 -1.32 20.18
N ILE A 418 4.29 -2.59 20.57
CA ILE A 418 3.20 -3.44 21.02
C ILE A 418 3.01 -3.10 22.49
N GLN A 419 1.81 -2.66 22.87
CA GLN A 419 1.52 -2.09 24.19
C GLN A 419 0.99 -3.14 25.15
N ALA A 420 0.06 -3.98 24.68
CA ALA A 420 -0.58 -4.99 25.51
C ALA A 420 -1.00 -6.21 24.70
N LEU A 421 -1.08 -7.33 25.37
CA LEU A 421 -1.67 -8.57 24.91
C LEU A 421 -2.74 -8.96 25.91
N THR A 422 -4.00 -8.94 25.51
CA THR A 422 -5.13 -9.27 26.38
C THR A 422 -5.80 -10.56 25.90
N ALA A 423 -5.88 -11.56 26.76
CA ALA A 423 -6.53 -12.83 26.49
C ALA A 423 -7.79 -12.96 27.37
N ASP A 424 -8.98 -13.06 26.75
CA ASP A 424 -10.28 -13.15 27.42
C ASP A 424 -10.51 -12.07 28.50
N GLY A 425 -9.98 -10.84 28.26
CA GLY A 425 -10.09 -9.71 29.18
C GLY A 425 -9.04 -9.66 30.29
N VAL A 426 -8.06 -10.55 30.26
CA VAL A 426 -6.93 -10.57 31.20
C VAL A 426 -5.66 -10.13 30.47
N ASP A 427 -4.96 -9.14 31.01
CA ASP A 427 -3.69 -8.66 30.46
C ASP A 427 -2.58 -9.66 30.73
N ILE A 428 -1.81 -9.93 29.69
CA ILE A 428 -0.67 -10.86 29.70
C ILE A 428 0.62 -10.06 29.62
N ASP A 429 1.57 -10.40 30.49
CA ASP A 429 2.89 -9.80 30.46
C ASP A 429 3.65 -10.18 29.15
N ILE A 430 3.97 -9.18 28.34
CA ILE A 430 4.68 -9.31 27.07
C ILE A 430 6.20 -9.10 27.18
N SER A 431 6.73 -8.95 28.39
CA SER A 431 8.17 -8.74 28.61
C SER A 431 9.02 -9.97 28.28
N ALA A 432 8.42 -11.16 28.33
CA ALA A 432 9.05 -12.43 27.95
C ALA A 432 8.81 -12.74 26.46
N SER A 433 9.80 -13.25 25.76
CA SER A 433 9.61 -13.75 24.40
C SER A 433 10.17 -15.18 24.30
N PRO A 434 9.40 -16.18 23.86
CA PRO A 434 7.98 -16.13 23.51
C PRO A 434 7.04 -16.00 24.74
N VAL A 435 5.95 -15.29 24.57
CA VAL A 435 4.87 -15.18 25.58
C VAL A 435 4.10 -16.50 25.62
N ARG A 436 3.90 -17.07 26.80
CA ARG A 436 3.16 -18.33 26.97
C ARG A 436 1.78 -18.05 27.55
N LEU A 437 0.75 -18.34 26.79
CA LEU A 437 -0.62 -18.27 27.30
C LEU A 437 -0.92 -19.45 28.22
N SER A 438 -1.69 -19.20 29.27
CA SER A 438 -2.07 -20.27 30.24
C SER A 438 -3.10 -21.23 29.67
N ALA A 439 -3.96 -20.75 28.76
CA ALA A 439 -5.00 -21.52 28.11
C ALA A 439 -5.29 -20.93 26.71
N PRO A 440 -5.89 -21.70 25.78
CA PRO A 440 -6.35 -21.18 24.51
C PRO A 440 -7.42 -20.13 24.72
N PRO A 441 -7.20 -18.87 24.26
CA PRO A 441 -8.19 -17.80 24.48
C PRO A 441 -9.35 -17.91 23.50
N GLN A 442 -10.55 -17.51 23.95
CA GLN A 442 -11.70 -17.32 23.07
C GLN A 442 -11.53 -16.05 22.24
N ARG A 443 -10.95 -15.01 22.86
CA ARG A 443 -10.66 -13.73 22.25
C ARG A 443 -9.27 -13.26 22.68
N LEU A 444 -8.43 -12.98 21.70
CA LEU A 444 -7.11 -12.40 21.90
C LEU A 444 -7.11 -10.99 21.27
N VAL A 445 -6.69 -10.00 22.04
CA VAL A 445 -6.54 -8.61 21.59
C VAL A 445 -5.09 -8.23 21.73
N ILE A 446 -4.51 -7.69 20.66
CA ILE A 446 -3.15 -7.14 20.65
C ILE A 446 -3.27 -5.65 20.42
N ASP A 447 -2.87 -4.86 21.41
CA ASP A 447 -2.81 -3.42 21.34
C ASP A 447 -1.43 -3.00 20.86
N TYR A 448 -1.41 -2.18 19.82
CA TYR A 448 -0.18 -1.64 19.24
C TYR A 448 -0.33 -0.15 18.96
N SER A 449 0.78 0.54 18.94
CA SER A 449 0.84 1.97 18.63
C SER A 449 2.12 2.27 17.88
N ALA A 450 2.10 3.36 17.14
CA ALA A 450 3.32 3.95 16.60
C ALA A 450 3.45 5.37 17.12
N LEU A 451 4.65 5.72 17.52
CA LEU A 451 4.95 7.05 18.03
C LEU A 451 5.29 7.94 16.83
N ASN A 452 4.33 8.76 16.45
CA ASN A 452 4.50 9.90 15.57
C ASN A 452 3.65 11.02 16.17
N LEU A 453 4.31 11.99 16.80
CA LEU A 453 3.66 13.14 17.40
C LEU A 453 3.39 14.25 16.38
N THR A 454 4.02 14.12 15.21
CA THR A 454 3.90 15.09 14.12
C THR A 454 2.55 15.00 13.44
N ALA A 455 2.12 13.79 13.07
CA ALA A 455 0.83 13.55 12.40
C ALA A 455 0.24 12.19 12.79
N PRO A 456 -0.22 12.04 14.03
CA PRO A 456 -0.72 10.75 14.54
C PRO A 456 -1.98 10.28 13.82
N GLU A 457 -2.74 11.19 13.23
CA GLU A 457 -3.97 10.93 12.50
C GLU A 457 -3.77 10.36 11.09
N THR A 458 -2.58 10.48 10.52
CA THR A 458 -2.28 10.03 9.15
C THR A 458 -1.77 8.61 9.08
N MET A 459 -1.31 8.07 10.20
CA MET A 459 -0.75 6.73 10.27
C MET A 459 -1.80 5.65 9.99
N ARG A 460 -1.46 4.74 9.10
CA ARG A 460 -2.22 3.53 8.81
C ARG A 460 -1.41 2.30 9.21
N PHE A 461 -2.09 1.32 9.76
CA PHE A 461 -1.47 0.11 10.25
C PHE A 461 -1.84 -1.08 9.38
N GLN A 462 -0.89 -1.96 9.20
CA GLN A 462 -1.15 -3.29 8.69
C GLN A 462 -0.54 -4.30 9.65
N TYR A 463 -1.26 -5.39 9.89
CA TYR A 463 -0.74 -6.49 10.70
C TYR A 463 -0.88 -7.83 9.97
N ARG A 464 -0.12 -8.80 10.43
CA ARG A 464 -0.20 -10.18 9.97
C ARG A 464 0.13 -11.11 11.14
N LEU A 465 -0.69 -12.10 11.35
CA LEU A 465 -0.44 -13.19 12.29
C LEU A 465 0.03 -14.41 11.51
N SER A 466 1.34 -14.70 11.57
CA SER A 466 1.93 -15.86 10.91
C SER A 466 1.32 -17.14 11.50
N GLY A 467 0.89 -18.06 10.63
CA GLY A 467 0.15 -19.25 11.03
C GLY A 467 -1.39 -19.10 11.04
N HIS A 468 -1.89 -17.86 10.89
CA HIS A 468 -3.32 -17.55 10.78
C HIS A 468 -3.66 -16.80 9.50
N ASP A 469 -2.94 -15.73 9.22
CA ASP A 469 -3.17 -14.86 8.06
C ASP A 469 -2.20 -15.22 6.93
N SER A 470 -2.70 -15.35 5.70
CA SER A 470 -1.88 -15.57 4.51
C SER A 470 -1.23 -14.27 4.01
N GLU A 471 -1.92 -13.14 4.21
CA GLU A 471 -1.55 -11.81 3.72
C GLU A 471 -1.59 -10.77 4.84
N TRP A 472 -1.12 -9.56 4.53
CA TRP A 472 -1.21 -8.44 5.45
C TRP A 472 -2.65 -7.92 5.52
N VAL A 473 -3.17 -7.79 6.73
CA VAL A 473 -4.51 -7.23 7.01
C VAL A 473 -4.38 -5.72 7.17
N ASP A 474 -5.12 -4.95 6.37
CA ASP A 474 -5.20 -3.49 6.53
C ASP A 474 -6.11 -3.15 7.71
N ALA A 475 -5.52 -2.66 8.79
CA ALA A 475 -6.22 -2.22 9.98
C ALA A 475 -6.66 -0.74 9.91
N GLY A 476 -6.27 -0.02 8.84
CA GLY A 476 -6.52 1.41 8.73
C GLY A 476 -5.91 2.18 9.91
N ARG A 477 -6.72 2.89 10.65
CA ARG A 477 -6.32 3.65 11.85
C ARG A 477 -6.51 2.88 13.17
N SER A 478 -7.00 1.63 13.10
CA SER A 478 -7.17 0.80 14.30
C SER A 478 -5.81 0.51 14.93
N ARG A 479 -5.77 0.60 16.24
CA ARG A 479 -4.59 0.27 17.06
C ARG A 479 -4.76 -1.05 17.79
N GLN A 480 -5.73 -1.86 17.37
CA GLN A 480 -6.04 -3.14 17.94
C GLN A 480 -6.20 -4.20 16.85
N ALA A 481 -5.57 -5.34 17.03
CA ALA A 481 -5.83 -6.56 16.28
C ALA A 481 -6.59 -7.54 17.18
N VAL A 482 -7.70 -8.04 16.68
CA VAL A 482 -8.58 -8.93 17.44
C VAL A 482 -8.66 -10.29 16.75
N PHE A 483 -8.26 -11.31 17.46
CA PHE A 483 -8.30 -12.69 16.99
C PHE A 483 -9.28 -13.49 17.85
N SER A 484 -10.03 -14.36 17.21
CA SER A 484 -10.99 -15.23 17.91
C SER A 484 -10.62 -16.69 17.68
N ARG A 485 -10.60 -17.47 18.76
CA ARG A 485 -10.43 -18.92 18.71
C ARG A 485 -9.19 -19.40 17.95
N LEU A 486 -8.03 -18.85 18.28
CA LEU A 486 -6.77 -19.32 17.74
C LEU A 486 -6.55 -20.80 18.06
N ARG A 487 -6.00 -21.53 17.11
CA ARG A 487 -5.60 -22.93 17.30
C ARG A 487 -4.40 -23.00 18.23
N PRO A 488 -4.21 -24.11 18.93
CA PRO A 488 -2.95 -24.34 19.63
C PRO A 488 -1.79 -24.41 18.64
N ASP A 489 -0.93 -23.40 18.68
CA ASP A 489 0.27 -23.29 17.83
C ASP A 489 1.18 -22.17 18.34
N ASP A 490 2.34 -22.05 17.73
CA ASP A 490 3.23 -20.90 17.87
C ASP A 490 2.87 -19.85 16.85
N TYR A 491 2.65 -18.63 17.30
CA TYR A 491 2.25 -17.51 16.48
C TYR A 491 3.28 -16.40 16.55
N GLU A 492 3.48 -15.73 15.42
CA GLU A 492 4.28 -14.53 15.33
C GLU A 492 3.40 -13.41 14.76
N PHE A 493 3.08 -12.43 15.60
CA PHE A 493 2.33 -11.26 15.22
C PHE A 493 3.27 -10.17 14.73
N HIS A 494 3.07 -9.73 13.50
CA HIS A 494 3.81 -8.65 12.88
C HIS A 494 2.91 -7.45 12.68
N VAL A 495 3.41 -6.26 12.99
CA VAL A 495 2.74 -4.99 12.71
C VAL A 495 3.68 -4.03 12.01
N ARG A 496 3.18 -3.35 11.00
CA ARG A 496 3.89 -2.32 10.25
C ARG A 496 3.04 -1.08 10.08
N VAL A 497 3.67 0.05 9.90
CA VAL A 497 3.03 1.35 9.69
C VAL A 497 3.29 1.80 8.26
N LEU A 498 2.23 2.26 7.62
CA LEU A 498 2.28 2.99 6.38
C LEU A 498 2.38 4.47 6.73
N ASP A 499 3.40 5.14 6.25
CA ASP A 499 3.56 6.58 6.42
C ASP A 499 2.73 7.38 5.39
N GLU A 500 2.83 8.68 5.48
CA GLU A 500 2.18 9.60 4.56
C GLU A 500 2.70 9.50 3.12
N SER A 501 3.95 9.03 2.94
CA SER A 501 4.55 8.82 1.62
C SER A 501 4.09 7.54 0.95
N GLY A 502 3.29 6.72 1.64
CA GLY A 502 2.88 5.40 1.16
C GLY A 502 3.96 4.33 1.30
N GLN A 503 5.08 4.65 1.98
CA GLN A 503 6.13 3.68 2.25
C GLN A 503 5.87 2.96 3.56
N PHE A 504 6.17 1.65 3.55
CA PHE A 504 6.17 0.88 4.79
C PHE A 504 7.45 1.15 5.57
N HIS A 505 7.32 1.80 6.71
CA HIS A 505 8.44 1.89 7.63
C HIS A 505 8.62 0.58 8.37
N ARG A 506 9.80 0.01 8.19
CA ARG A 506 10.31 -1.01 9.10
C ARG A 506 11.16 -0.30 10.16
N PRO A 507 10.91 -0.45 11.45
CA PRO A 507 11.07 -1.74 12.06
C PRO A 507 9.72 -2.41 12.29
N GLU A 508 9.56 -3.52 11.61
CA GLU A 508 8.58 -4.52 11.93
C GLU A 508 8.84 -5.00 13.36
N LYS A 509 7.89 -4.79 14.26
CA LYS A 509 7.97 -5.38 15.58
C LYS A 509 7.15 -6.64 15.61
N ALA A 510 7.81 -7.73 15.96
CA ALA A 510 7.18 -9.02 16.10
C ALA A 510 6.89 -9.33 17.58
N LEU A 511 5.73 -9.90 17.84
CA LEU A 511 5.39 -10.50 19.12
C LEU A 511 5.20 -12.00 18.92
N ILE A 512 6.05 -12.79 19.56
CA ILE A 512 5.98 -14.25 19.48
C ILE A 512 5.22 -14.74 20.71
N PHE A 513 4.17 -15.52 20.47
CA PHE A 513 3.39 -16.11 21.56
C PHE A 513 2.94 -17.54 21.22
N ASN A 514 2.83 -18.35 22.26
CA ASN A 514 2.39 -19.74 22.16
C ASN A 514 0.97 -19.89 22.72
N VAL A 515 0.08 -20.48 21.92
CA VAL A 515 -1.26 -20.91 22.35
C VAL A 515 -1.16 -22.39 22.73
N PRO A 516 -1.32 -22.72 24.03
CA PRO A 516 -1.10 -24.09 24.49
C PRO A 516 -2.25 -25.01 24.07
N GLN A 517 -1.93 -26.28 23.89
CA GLN A 517 -2.95 -27.30 23.74
C GLN A 517 -3.72 -27.49 25.05
N VAL A 518 -5.03 -27.55 24.96
CA VAL A 518 -5.90 -27.91 26.09
C VAL A 518 -5.49 -29.29 26.62
N PHE A 519 -5.45 -29.42 27.95
CA PHE A 519 -4.93 -30.60 28.62
C PHE A 519 -5.61 -31.91 28.17
N TYR A 520 -6.92 -31.83 27.81
CA TYR A 520 -7.67 -33.00 27.37
C TYR A 520 -7.37 -33.48 25.95
N LEU A 521 -6.67 -32.68 25.12
CA LEU A 521 -6.13 -33.07 23.81
C LEU A 521 -4.68 -33.53 23.86
N ARG A 522 -4.03 -33.42 25.01
CA ARG A 522 -2.65 -33.90 25.16
C ARG A 522 -2.58 -35.42 25.08
N PRO A 523 -1.54 -35.97 24.41
CA PRO A 523 -1.42 -37.43 24.24
C PRO A 523 -1.49 -38.23 25.54
N TRP A 524 -0.95 -37.71 26.65
CA TRP A 524 -0.98 -38.37 27.93
C TRP A 524 -2.41 -38.47 28.49
N PHE A 525 -3.26 -37.43 28.29
CA PHE A 525 -4.67 -37.44 28.75
C PHE A 525 -5.51 -38.39 27.90
N LEU A 526 -5.29 -38.37 26.56
CA LEU A 526 -5.94 -39.33 25.65
C LEU A 526 -5.51 -40.77 25.98
N LEU A 527 -4.23 -40.99 26.32
CA LEU A 527 -3.73 -42.29 26.80
C LEU A 527 -4.36 -42.66 28.13
N LEU A 528 -4.52 -41.70 29.04
CA LEU A 528 -5.16 -41.94 30.35
C LEU A 528 -6.66 -42.27 30.19
N CYS A 529 -7.36 -41.51 29.34
CA CYS A 529 -8.76 -41.80 29.01
C CYS A 529 -8.91 -43.15 28.28
N SER A 530 -8.00 -43.45 27.32
CA SER A 530 -7.97 -44.74 26.65
C SER A 530 -7.65 -45.87 27.62
N GLY A 531 -6.68 -45.64 28.52
CA GLY A 531 -6.36 -46.59 29.60
C GLY A 531 -7.51 -46.81 30.59
N ALA A 532 -8.19 -45.71 30.98
CA ALA A 532 -9.37 -45.78 31.83
C ALA A 532 -10.54 -46.52 31.13
N LEU A 533 -10.74 -46.26 29.83
CA LEU A 533 -11.72 -46.97 29.02
C LEU A 533 -11.38 -48.46 28.88
N LEU A 534 -10.11 -48.78 28.62
CA LEU A 534 -9.63 -50.17 28.57
C LEU A 534 -9.76 -50.84 29.95
N ALA A 535 -9.43 -50.15 31.05
CA ALA A 535 -9.59 -50.65 32.40
C ALA A 535 -11.06 -50.88 32.73
N LEU A 536 -11.98 -49.99 32.32
CA LEU A 536 -13.41 -50.14 32.46
C LEU A 536 -13.95 -51.34 31.65
N VAL A 537 -13.51 -51.44 30.38
CA VAL A 537 -13.86 -52.60 29.54
C VAL A 537 -13.30 -53.90 30.12
N PHE A 538 -12.07 -53.85 30.61
CA PHE A 538 -11.44 -55.01 31.29
C PHE A 538 -12.19 -55.37 32.59
N TRP A 539 -12.59 -54.39 33.40
CA TRP A 539 -13.37 -54.59 34.60
C TRP A 539 -14.74 -55.18 34.30
N ILE A 540 -15.45 -54.56 33.29
CA ILE A 540 -16.75 -55.09 32.82
C ILE A 540 -16.58 -56.52 32.28
N SER A 541 -15.54 -56.76 31.48
CA SER A 541 -15.21 -58.10 30.97
C SER A 541 -14.95 -59.08 32.10
N ARG A 542 -14.18 -58.66 33.12
CA ARG A 542 -13.85 -59.49 34.27
C ARG A 542 -15.13 -59.79 35.15
N VAL A 543 -16.00 -58.82 35.33
CA VAL A 543 -17.30 -59.01 36.01
C VAL A 543 -18.21 -59.95 35.20
N TYR A 544 -18.21 -59.78 33.88
CA TYR A 544 -18.95 -60.67 32.96
C TYR A 544 -18.38 -62.08 32.94
N THR A 545 -17.04 -62.22 32.84
CA THR A 545 -16.41 -63.54 32.87
C THR A 545 -16.53 -64.24 34.25
N GLN A 546 -16.57 -63.50 35.37
CA GLN A 546 -16.85 -64.07 36.67
C GLN A 546 -18.32 -64.57 36.78
N ARG A 547 -19.28 -63.86 36.19
CA ARG A 547 -20.68 -64.31 36.09
C ARG A 547 -20.85 -65.47 35.12
N GLU A 548 -20.10 -65.49 34.01
CA GLU A 548 -20.14 -66.59 33.06
C GLU A 548 -19.38 -67.84 33.53
N LYS A 549 -18.30 -67.69 34.33
CA LYS A 549 -17.61 -68.84 34.91
C LYS A 549 -18.53 -69.67 35.84
N ALA A 550 -19.58 -69.07 36.39
CA ALA A 550 -20.60 -69.75 37.10
C ALA A 550 -21.64 -70.48 36.20
N ALA A 551 -21.82 -69.97 34.96
CA ALA A 551 -22.77 -70.52 33.97
C ALA A 551 -22.11 -71.46 32.92
N LEU A 552 -20.78 -71.43 32.80
CA LEU A 552 -20.00 -71.99 31.68
C LEU A 552 -19.50 -73.42 31.89
N ARG A 553 -19.89 -74.09 32.99
CA ARG A 553 -19.62 -75.54 33.09
C ARG A 553 -20.52 -76.41 32.23
N THR A 554 -21.48 -75.78 31.54
CA THR A 554 -22.48 -76.53 30.76
C THR A 554 -22.45 -76.20 29.23
N ARG A 555 -21.56 -75.29 28.73
CA ARG A 555 -21.60 -74.87 27.30
C ARG A 555 -20.22 -74.76 26.67
N LEU A 556 -19.35 -75.68 26.83
CA LEU A 556 -17.96 -75.61 26.34
C LEU A 556 -17.78 -76.06 24.89
N GLU A 557 -18.82 -76.53 24.21
CA GLU A 557 -18.67 -77.06 22.86
C GLU A 557 -19.14 -76.14 21.71
N GLU A 558 -19.93 -75.07 22.00
CA GLU A 558 -20.49 -74.20 20.94
C GLU A 558 -19.66 -72.98 20.61
N ARG A 559 -18.56 -72.71 21.29
CA ARG A 559 -17.88 -71.38 21.20
C ARG A 559 -16.60 -71.27 20.42
N PHE A 560 -16.21 -72.24 19.72
CA PHE A 560 -14.98 -72.10 18.87
C PHE A 560 -15.26 -71.30 17.57
N HIS A 561 -16.48 -71.24 17.11
CA HIS A 561 -16.81 -70.52 15.85
C HIS A 561 -17.23 -69.06 16.04
N GLU A 562 -17.49 -68.60 17.25
CA GLU A 562 -17.95 -67.20 17.47
C GLU A 562 -16.78 -66.22 17.67
N ARG A 563 -15.59 -66.68 17.98
CA ARG A 563 -14.41 -65.82 18.20
C ARG A 563 -13.87 -65.13 16.94
N GLU A 564 -14.08 -65.69 15.78
CA GLU A 564 -13.55 -65.13 14.54
C GLU A 564 -14.45 -64.03 13.95
N ARG A 565 -15.69 -63.99 14.36
CA ARG A 565 -16.66 -63.00 13.90
C ARG A 565 -16.57 -61.66 14.63
N ILE A 566 -16.28 -61.73 15.95
CA ILE A 566 -16.26 -60.51 16.80
C ILE A 566 -15.07 -59.58 16.50
N ALA A 567 -13.95 -60.10 16.01
CA ALA A 567 -12.79 -59.30 15.65
C ALA A 567 -13.04 -58.46 14.40
N ARG A 568 -13.94 -58.86 13.53
CA ARG A 568 -14.28 -58.09 12.30
C ARG A 568 -15.36 -57.03 12.58
N GLU A 569 -16.32 -57.28 13.44
CA GLU A 569 -17.41 -56.33 13.73
C GLU A 569 -16.95 -55.16 14.61
N LEU A 570 -15.91 -55.33 15.45
CA LEU A 570 -15.36 -54.24 16.29
C LEU A 570 -14.57 -53.20 15.45
N HIS A 571 -13.96 -53.63 14.38
CA HIS A 571 -13.22 -52.72 13.52
C HIS A 571 -14.16 -51.82 12.68
N ASP A 572 -15.31 -52.38 12.24
CA ASP A 572 -16.28 -51.64 11.42
C ASP A 572 -17.19 -50.74 12.27
N THR A 573 -17.48 -51.15 13.51
CA THR A 573 -18.38 -50.40 14.40
C THR A 573 -17.74 -49.11 14.95
N LEU A 574 -16.39 -49.10 15.12
CA LEU A 574 -15.68 -47.88 15.59
C LEU A 574 -15.67 -46.83 14.52
N LEU A 575 -15.44 -47.20 13.27
CA LEU A 575 -15.47 -46.27 12.13
C LEU A 575 -16.90 -45.73 11.89
N GLN A 576 -17.91 -46.58 11.99
CA GLN A 576 -19.32 -46.19 11.82
C GLN A 576 -19.82 -45.30 12.98
N SER A 577 -19.36 -45.53 14.22
CA SER A 577 -19.76 -44.72 15.38
C SER A 577 -19.21 -43.30 15.33
N VAL A 578 -17.97 -43.13 14.85
CA VAL A 578 -17.38 -41.81 14.68
C VAL A 578 -18.05 -41.06 13.49
N GLN A 579 -18.35 -41.77 12.40
CA GLN A 579 -19.12 -41.22 11.29
C GLN A 579 -20.56 -40.87 11.70
N GLY A 580 -21.20 -41.70 12.52
CA GLY A 580 -22.56 -41.44 13.06
C GLY A 580 -22.60 -40.21 13.99
N MET A 581 -21.59 -39.99 14.82
CA MET A 581 -21.47 -38.78 15.62
C MET A 581 -21.29 -37.53 14.76
N MET A 582 -20.47 -37.59 13.72
CA MET A 582 -20.28 -36.47 12.79
C MET A 582 -21.60 -36.12 12.09
N LEU A 583 -22.34 -37.09 11.59
CA LEU A 583 -23.66 -36.89 10.97
C LEU A 583 -24.67 -36.30 11.96
N SER A 584 -24.60 -36.67 13.23
CA SER A 584 -25.47 -36.12 14.28
C SER A 584 -25.11 -34.65 14.57
N PHE A 585 -23.85 -34.30 14.63
CA PHE A 585 -23.41 -32.92 14.77
C PHE A 585 -23.72 -32.08 13.55
N GLN A 586 -23.63 -32.67 12.35
CA GLN A 586 -24.03 -32.03 11.10
C GLN A 586 -25.52 -31.69 11.10
N ALA A 587 -26.37 -32.65 11.52
CA ALA A 587 -27.83 -32.46 11.65
C ALA A 587 -28.19 -31.37 12.68
N VAL A 588 -27.45 -31.26 13.78
CA VAL A 588 -27.61 -30.18 14.76
C VAL A 588 -27.17 -28.82 14.20
N ALA A 589 -26.04 -28.76 13.47
CA ALA A 589 -25.61 -27.57 12.81
C ALA A 589 -26.62 -27.08 11.75
N ASP A 590 -27.23 -27.99 11.00
CA ASP A 590 -28.27 -27.69 10.01
C ASP A 590 -29.59 -27.23 10.60
N SER A 591 -29.88 -27.58 11.84
CA SER A 591 -31.10 -27.15 12.58
C SER A 591 -30.99 -25.72 13.14
N LEU A 592 -29.82 -25.11 13.17
CA LEU A 592 -29.61 -23.78 13.71
C LEU A 592 -29.80 -22.69 12.61
N PRO A 593 -30.38 -21.53 12.94
CA PRO A 593 -30.54 -20.42 12.01
C PRO A 593 -29.20 -19.99 11.42
N LYS A 594 -29.22 -19.58 10.12
CA LYS A 594 -27.99 -19.25 9.36
C LYS A 594 -27.12 -18.15 10.01
N ASP A 595 -27.70 -17.27 10.79
CA ASP A 595 -27.02 -16.14 11.43
C ASP A 595 -26.60 -16.43 12.89
N PHE A 596 -26.73 -17.65 13.34
CA PHE A 596 -26.41 -17.97 14.73
C PHE A 596 -24.92 -18.35 14.89
N HIS A 597 -24.22 -17.65 15.75
CA HIS A 597 -22.77 -17.80 15.96
C HIS A 597 -22.33 -19.24 16.30
N ALA A 598 -23.20 -20.02 16.95
CA ALA A 598 -22.95 -21.41 17.25
C ALA A 598 -22.98 -22.35 16.04
N ARG A 599 -23.70 -21.99 14.95
CA ARG A 599 -23.72 -22.76 13.71
C ARG A 599 -22.35 -22.76 13.03
N HIS A 600 -21.74 -21.57 12.86
CA HIS A 600 -20.40 -21.46 12.29
C HIS A 600 -19.30 -22.08 13.17
N ALA A 601 -19.53 -22.18 14.46
CA ALA A 601 -18.62 -22.88 15.36
C ALA A 601 -18.69 -24.40 15.15
N MET A 602 -19.91 -24.92 14.94
CA MET A 602 -20.17 -26.33 14.73
C MET A 602 -19.69 -26.78 13.33
N GLU A 603 -19.94 -25.99 12.29
CA GLU A 603 -19.46 -26.24 10.92
C GLU A 603 -17.91 -26.31 10.88
N ARG A 604 -17.23 -25.38 11.56
CA ARG A 604 -15.75 -25.43 11.67
C ARG A 604 -15.24 -26.61 12.51
N ALA A 605 -16.01 -27.09 13.46
CA ALA A 605 -15.63 -28.27 14.25
C ALA A 605 -15.78 -29.56 13.42
N LEU A 606 -16.77 -29.61 12.55
CA LEU A 606 -17.03 -30.71 11.62
C LEU A 606 -15.99 -30.76 10.51
N ASP A 607 -15.64 -29.62 9.90
CA ASP A 607 -14.55 -29.51 8.90
C ASP A 607 -13.22 -30.00 9.49
N ARG A 608 -13.01 -29.73 10.77
CA ARG A 608 -11.80 -30.17 11.48
C ARG A 608 -11.78 -31.66 11.78
N ALA A 609 -12.94 -32.24 12.09
CA ALA A 609 -13.06 -33.67 12.29
C ALA A 609 -12.86 -34.45 11.00
N ASP A 610 -13.38 -33.94 9.87
CA ASP A 610 -13.15 -34.50 8.51
C ASP A 610 -11.66 -34.42 8.14
N GLN A 611 -11.00 -33.32 8.45
CA GLN A 611 -9.57 -33.16 8.19
C GLN A 611 -8.72 -34.14 9.01
N VAL A 612 -9.06 -34.37 10.28
CA VAL A 612 -8.37 -35.33 11.16
C VAL A 612 -8.60 -36.78 10.69
N ILE A 613 -9.79 -37.10 10.20
CA ILE A 613 -10.09 -38.43 9.62
C ILE A 613 -9.36 -38.61 8.29
N ALA A 614 -9.31 -37.59 7.43
CA ALA A 614 -8.55 -37.59 6.19
C ALA A 614 -7.04 -37.74 6.46
N GLU A 615 -6.52 -36.99 7.43
CA GLU A 615 -5.11 -37.05 7.86
C GLU A 615 -4.74 -38.38 8.53
N GLY A 616 -5.69 -38.97 9.30
CA GLY A 616 -5.58 -40.32 9.84
C GLY A 616 -5.55 -41.39 8.75
N ARG A 617 -6.37 -41.25 7.71
CA ARG A 617 -6.39 -42.13 6.54
C ARG A 617 -5.11 -42.00 5.71
N ASP A 618 -4.63 -40.77 5.50
CA ASP A 618 -3.38 -40.50 4.78
C ASP A 618 -2.16 -40.97 5.54
N ARG A 619 -2.15 -40.89 6.89
CA ARG A 619 -1.06 -41.46 7.71
C ARG A 619 -1.04 -43.00 7.69
N ILE A 620 -2.19 -43.63 7.60
CA ILE A 620 -2.27 -45.10 7.45
C ILE A 620 -1.88 -45.54 6.04
N THR A 621 -2.19 -44.75 5.03
CA THR A 621 -1.76 -44.96 3.64
C THR A 621 -0.30 -44.57 3.44
N GLY A 622 0.17 -43.53 4.16
CA GLY A 622 1.55 -43.04 4.18
C GLY A 622 2.56 -44.00 4.87
N LEU A 623 2.12 -44.84 5.80
CA LEU A 623 2.95 -45.92 6.36
C LEU A 623 3.32 -46.99 5.34
N ARG A 624 2.84 -46.91 4.11
CA ARG A 624 3.20 -47.79 2.99
C ARG A 624 4.11 -47.15 1.93
N GLY A 625 4.52 -45.89 2.05
CA GLY A 625 5.22 -45.26 0.94
C GLY A 625 5.98 -43.95 1.16
N GLU A 626 6.37 -43.57 2.36
CA GLU A 626 7.44 -42.57 2.46
C GLU A 626 8.80 -43.29 2.36
N ILE A 627 9.27 -43.38 1.10
CA ILE A 627 10.68 -43.52 0.86
C ILE A 627 11.30 -42.24 1.38
N ALA A 628 12.01 -42.31 2.52
CA ALA A 628 12.91 -41.24 2.94
C ALA A 628 13.79 -40.92 1.72
N PRO A 629 13.99 -39.61 1.37
CA PRO A 629 14.79 -39.25 0.22
C PRO A 629 16.13 -40.03 0.34
N ALA A 630 16.49 -40.73 -0.72
CA ALA A 630 17.75 -41.48 -0.74
C ALA A 630 18.87 -40.52 -0.32
N GLU A 631 19.87 -40.99 0.40
CA GLU A 631 21.00 -40.18 0.88
C GLU A 631 21.67 -39.38 -0.26
N ASP A 632 21.45 -39.80 -1.52
CA ASP A 632 21.90 -39.14 -2.74
C ASP A 632 20.73 -38.55 -3.55
N LEU A 633 20.78 -37.24 -3.79
CA LEU A 633 19.79 -36.50 -4.63
C LEU A 633 19.69 -37.11 -6.04
N THR A 634 20.77 -37.58 -6.59
CA THR A 634 20.76 -38.18 -7.94
C THR A 634 19.86 -39.39 -7.98
N VAL A 635 19.97 -40.26 -6.96
CA VAL A 635 19.13 -41.46 -6.84
C VAL A 635 17.67 -41.06 -6.62
N ALA A 636 17.42 -40.02 -5.81
CA ALA A 636 16.07 -39.52 -5.60
C ALA A 636 15.42 -39.01 -6.90
N PHE A 637 16.18 -38.32 -7.75
CA PHE A 637 15.69 -37.84 -9.05
C PHE A 637 15.64 -38.91 -10.13
N GLN A 638 16.44 -39.98 -10.04
CA GLN A 638 16.30 -41.17 -10.89
C GLN A 638 15.04 -41.97 -10.55
N LEU A 639 14.63 -42.04 -9.30
CA LEU A 639 13.36 -42.63 -8.90
C LEU A 639 12.17 -41.82 -9.40
N LEU A 640 12.25 -40.48 -9.38
CA LEU A 640 11.25 -39.60 -10.00
C LEU A 640 11.13 -39.85 -11.52
N GLN A 641 12.19 -40.29 -12.18
CA GLN A 641 12.16 -40.70 -13.58
C GLN A 641 11.23 -41.90 -13.80
N GLN A 642 11.30 -42.91 -12.95
CA GLN A 642 10.42 -44.09 -13.07
C GLN A 642 8.95 -43.76 -12.87
N GLU A 643 8.63 -42.80 -12.00
CA GLU A 643 7.27 -42.28 -11.82
C GLU A 643 6.80 -41.45 -13.03
N ALA A 644 7.69 -40.67 -13.63
CA ALA A 644 7.41 -39.84 -14.80
C ALA A 644 7.27 -40.67 -16.08
N ASP A 645 8.12 -41.67 -16.30
CA ASP A 645 8.10 -42.57 -17.46
C ASP A 645 6.82 -43.41 -17.52
N ALA A 646 6.19 -43.71 -16.38
CA ALA A 646 4.92 -44.39 -16.30
C ALA A 646 3.71 -43.54 -16.74
N SER A 647 3.84 -42.23 -16.76
CA SER A 647 2.72 -41.30 -16.95
C SER A 647 2.89 -40.31 -18.11
N PHE A 648 4.11 -40.06 -18.59
CA PHE A 648 4.43 -39.01 -19.57
C PHE A 648 5.49 -39.49 -20.58
N SER A 649 5.29 -39.24 -21.90
CA SER A 649 6.28 -39.57 -22.94
C SER A 649 7.32 -38.45 -23.12
N VAL A 650 8.13 -38.18 -22.10
CA VAL A 650 9.15 -37.10 -22.08
C VAL A 650 10.51 -37.74 -21.82
N ALA A 651 11.52 -37.36 -22.59
CA ALA A 651 12.90 -37.84 -22.36
C ALA A 651 13.51 -37.12 -21.13
N TYR A 652 13.61 -37.83 -20.02
CA TYR A 652 14.12 -37.29 -18.77
C TYR A 652 15.54 -37.80 -18.48
N ARG A 653 16.47 -36.89 -18.18
CA ARG A 653 17.86 -37.25 -17.88
C ARG A 653 18.37 -36.57 -16.63
N VAL A 654 19.04 -37.38 -15.77
CA VAL A 654 19.73 -36.88 -14.58
C VAL A 654 21.24 -37.10 -14.76
N SER A 655 22.04 -36.08 -14.44
CA SER A 655 23.51 -36.15 -14.57
C SER A 655 24.21 -35.44 -13.41
N ASN A 656 25.40 -35.90 -13.08
CA ASN A 656 26.29 -35.28 -12.09
C ASN A 656 27.55 -34.73 -12.73
N VAL A 657 27.97 -33.59 -12.27
CA VAL A 657 29.27 -32.99 -12.58
C VAL A 657 30.05 -32.87 -11.28
N GLY A 658 31.21 -33.51 -11.23
CA GLY A 658 32.02 -33.63 -10.01
C GLY A 658 31.72 -34.92 -9.21
N GLN A 659 32.42 -35.12 -8.11
CA GLN A 659 32.14 -36.22 -7.20
C GLN A 659 31.11 -35.80 -6.16
N PRO A 660 30.06 -36.61 -5.91
CA PRO A 660 29.05 -36.29 -4.90
C PRO A 660 29.71 -36.08 -3.52
N LEU A 661 29.34 -34.97 -2.88
CA LEU A 661 29.75 -34.61 -1.53
C LEU A 661 28.53 -34.68 -0.60
N PRO A 662 28.69 -35.08 0.67
CA PRO A 662 27.57 -35.18 1.60
C PRO A 662 26.96 -33.79 1.88
N LEU A 663 25.69 -33.65 1.54
CA LEU A 663 24.90 -32.42 1.75
C LEU A 663 24.29 -32.43 3.14
N ARG A 664 24.14 -31.25 3.71
CA ARG A 664 23.36 -31.08 4.94
C ARG A 664 21.89 -31.45 4.67
N ASN A 665 21.24 -32.09 5.62
CA ASN A 665 19.86 -32.58 5.48
C ASN A 665 18.88 -31.47 5.05
N GLU A 666 18.99 -30.32 5.67
CA GLU A 666 18.13 -29.17 5.34
C GLU A 666 18.33 -28.67 3.90
N VAL A 667 19.56 -28.65 3.43
CA VAL A 667 19.91 -28.29 2.05
C VAL A 667 19.39 -29.32 1.08
N ARG A 668 19.65 -30.60 1.36
CA ARG A 668 19.16 -31.71 0.56
C ARG A 668 17.63 -31.66 0.38
N ASP A 669 16.91 -31.43 1.48
CA ASP A 669 15.46 -31.38 1.47
C ASP A 669 14.94 -30.22 0.65
N VAL A 670 15.54 -29.03 0.76
CA VAL A 670 15.17 -27.86 -0.04
C VAL A 670 15.49 -28.07 -1.51
N PHE A 671 16.68 -28.56 -1.83
CA PHE A 671 17.05 -28.83 -3.22
C PHE A 671 16.15 -29.89 -3.86
N TYR A 672 15.78 -30.91 -3.08
CA TYR A 672 14.81 -31.91 -3.53
C TYR A 672 13.43 -31.28 -3.79
N GLN A 673 12.92 -30.48 -2.86
CA GLN A 673 11.61 -29.84 -3.00
C GLN A 673 11.58 -28.86 -4.18
N VAL A 674 12.59 -28.00 -4.31
CA VAL A 674 12.71 -27.05 -5.42
C VAL A 674 12.85 -27.79 -6.75
N GLY A 675 13.72 -28.78 -6.83
CA GLY A 675 13.94 -29.54 -8.05
C GLY A 675 12.73 -30.38 -8.44
N ARG A 676 12.09 -31.02 -7.47
CA ARG A 676 10.84 -31.77 -7.69
C ARG A 676 9.75 -30.87 -8.22
N GLU A 677 9.54 -29.72 -7.62
CA GLU A 677 8.57 -28.74 -8.08
C GLU A 677 8.90 -28.24 -9.49
N ALA A 678 10.18 -28.00 -9.78
CA ALA A 678 10.63 -27.59 -11.11
C ALA A 678 10.37 -28.67 -12.17
N VAL A 679 10.67 -29.93 -11.87
CA VAL A 679 10.41 -31.07 -12.76
C VAL A 679 8.92 -31.29 -12.98
N PHE A 680 8.11 -31.22 -11.92
CA PHE A 680 6.66 -31.36 -12.06
C PHE A 680 6.04 -30.20 -12.83
N ASN A 681 6.57 -29.00 -12.69
CA ASN A 681 6.15 -27.83 -13.49
C ASN A 681 6.48 -28.05 -14.98
N ALA A 682 7.65 -28.63 -15.28
CA ALA A 682 8.01 -28.97 -16.66
C ALA A 682 7.10 -30.07 -17.24
N LEU A 683 6.84 -31.14 -16.48
CA LEU A 683 5.97 -32.24 -16.92
C LEU A 683 4.50 -31.82 -17.15
N ARG A 684 3.96 -30.98 -16.28
CA ARG A 684 2.54 -30.59 -16.29
C ARG A 684 2.23 -29.41 -17.19
N HIS A 685 3.17 -28.47 -17.33
CA HIS A 685 2.88 -27.16 -17.89
C HIS A 685 3.72 -26.79 -19.10
N ALA A 686 4.91 -27.36 -19.26
CA ALA A 686 5.83 -26.93 -20.30
C ALA A 686 5.62 -27.58 -21.66
N GLN A 687 4.91 -28.69 -21.76
CA GLN A 687 4.81 -29.51 -22.99
C GLN A 687 6.22 -29.85 -23.56
N ALA A 688 7.14 -30.09 -22.66
CA ALA A 688 8.52 -30.34 -22.98
C ALA A 688 8.68 -31.72 -23.64
N THR A 689 9.65 -31.85 -24.55
CA THR A 689 10.06 -33.15 -25.09
C THR A 689 11.26 -33.72 -24.35
N GLN A 690 12.04 -32.87 -23.71
CA GLN A 690 13.22 -33.25 -22.93
C GLN A 690 13.31 -32.44 -21.65
N ILE A 691 13.69 -33.12 -20.56
CA ILE A 691 13.98 -32.49 -19.27
C ILE A 691 15.37 -32.99 -18.80
N PHE A 692 16.22 -32.05 -18.43
CA PHE A 692 17.54 -32.30 -17.91
C PHE A 692 17.64 -31.82 -16.47
N VAL A 693 18.12 -32.69 -15.58
CA VAL A 693 18.50 -32.31 -14.22
C VAL A 693 19.99 -32.55 -14.06
N THR A 694 20.74 -31.52 -13.72
CA THR A 694 22.17 -31.61 -13.54
C THR A 694 22.56 -31.09 -12.16
N PHE A 695 23.25 -31.95 -11.39
CA PHE A 695 23.86 -31.56 -10.12
C PHE A 695 25.35 -31.33 -10.31
N THR A 696 25.85 -30.20 -9.84
CA THR A 696 27.28 -29.85 -9.88
C THR A 696 27.82 -29.77 -8.46
N TYR A 697 28.72 -30.68 -8.14
CA TYR A 697 29.39 -30.74 -6.85
C TYR A 697 30.80 -30.14 -6.98
N ALA A 698 30.94 -28.90 -6.49
CA ALA A 698 32.24 -28.22 -6.42
C ALA A 698 32.55 -27.83 -4.98
N LYS A 699 33.83 -27.70 -4.62
CA LYS A 699 34.24 -27.37 -3.24
C LYS A 699 33.72 -26.01 -2.77
N ASP A 700 33.60 -25.06 -3.69
CA ASP A 700 33.16 -23.69 -3.46
C ASP A 700 31.64 -23.50 -3.54
N ARG A 701 30.92 -24.41 -4.22
CA ARG A 701 29.49 -24.34 -4.39
C ARG A 701 28.82 -25.66 -4.71
N PHE A 702 27.58 -25.78 -4.37
CA PHE A 702 26.65 -26.79 -4.87
C PHE A 702 25.62 -26.15 -5.78
N GLU A 703 25.36 -26.75 -6.92
CA GLU A 703 24.46 -26.20 -7.93
C GLU A 703 23.54 -27.30 -8.47
N MET A 704 22.28 -26.96 -8.62
CA MET A 704 21.29 -27.76 -9.34
C MET A 704 20.74 -26.95 -10.52
N LEU A 705 20.73 -27.54 -11.68
CA LEU A 705 20.12 -26.99 -12.89
C LEU A 705 18.99 -27.94 -13.35
N VAL A 706 17.80 -27.44 -13.43
CA VAL A 706 16.66 -28.10 -14.09
C VAL A 706 16.33 -27.34 -15.36
N ALA A 707 16.36 -28.01 -16.50
CA ALA A 707 16.12 -27.38 -17.80
C ALA A 707 15.15 -28.22 -18.62
N ASP A 708 14.19 -27.57 -19.23
CA ASP A 708 13.25 -28.14 -20.21
C ASP A 708 13.30 -27.39 -21.54
N ASP A 709 12.85 -28.04 -22.60
CA ASP A 709 12.73 -27.50 -23.96
C ASP A 709 11.30 -27.09 -24.34
N GLY A 710 10.46 -26.86 -23.34
CA GLY A 710 9.04 -26.61 -23.55
C GLY A 710 8.69 -25.17 -23.92
N VAL A 711 7.42 -24.84 -23.75
CA VAL A 711 6.87 -23.53 -24.17
C VAL A 711 7.36 -22.35 -23.36
N GLY A 712 8.04 -22.60 -22.21
CA GLY A 712 8.53 -21.58 -21.32
C GLY A 712 7.45 -20.90 -20.46
N ILE A 713 7.88 -19.99 -19.63
CA ILE A 713 7.02 -19.22 -18.71
C ILE A 713 6.77 -17.84 -19.32
N ASP A 714 5.50 -17.42 -19.35
CA ASP A 714 5.14 -16.07 -19.80
C ASP A 714 5.88 -15.02 -18.93
N PRO A 715 6.54 -14.03 -19.56
CA PRO A 715 7.30 -12.99 -18.86
C PRO A 715 6.51 -12.23 -17.79
N ILE A 716 5.18 -12.15 -17.92
CA ILE A 716 4.29 -11.54 -16.94
C ILE A 716 4.30 -12.34 -15.64
N TYR A 717 4.15 -13.68 -15.74
CA TYR A 717 4.12 -14.56 -14.58
C TYR A 717 5.52 -14.74 -13.95
N GLN A 718 6.56 -14.62 -14.73
CA GLN A 718 7.93 -14.64 -14.23
C GLN A 718 8.23 -13.40 -13.37
N ARG A 719 7.80 -12.19 -13.80
CA ARG A 719 7.94 -10.93 -13.01
C ARG A 719 7.09 -10.93 -11.74
N MET A 720 5.92 -11.55 -11.77
CA MET A 720 5.00 -11.65 -10.62
C MET A 720 5.39 -12.76 -9.63
N ARG A 721 6.49 -13.50 -9.88
CA ARG A 721 6.89 -14.68 -9.10
C ARG A 721 5.79 -15.75 -8.97
N GLY A 722 4.90 -15.85 -9.97
CA GLY A 722 3.83 -16.84 -10.03
C GLY A 722 2.50 -16.35 -10.56
N ARG A 723 1.60 -17.27 -10.86
CA ARG A 723 0.22 -17.01 -11.30
C ARG A 723 -0.69 -16.92 -10.07
N PRO A 724 -1.62 -15.95 -9.97
CA PRO A 724 -2.58 -15.92 -8.87
C PRO A 724 -3.35 -17.24 -8.76
N GLY A 725 -3.33 -17.86 -7.58
CA GLY A 725 -3.97 -19.17 -7.33
C GLY A 725 -3.10 -20.40 -7.57
N HIS A 726 -1.86 -20.27 -8.02
CA HIS A 726 -0.91 -21.39 -8.18
C HIS A 726 0.38 -21.08 -7.44
N GLY A 727 0.65 -21.82 -6.35
CA GLY A 727 1.76 -21.56 -5.42
C GLY A 727 3.16 -22.03 -5.86
N GLY A 728 3.30 -22.76 -6.97
CA GLY A 728 4.52 -23.46 -7.33
C GLY A 728 5.75 -22.57 -7.48
N LEU A 729 5.73 -21.56 -8.33
CA LEU A 729 6.85 -20.64 -8.52
C LEU A 729 7.18 -19.84 -7.25
N ARG A 730 6.16 -19.41 -6.55
CA ARG A 730 6.34 -18.67 -5.29
C ARG A 730 6.99 -19.56 -4.22
N GLY A 731 6.56 -20.82 -4.13
CA GLY A 731 7.16 -21.80 -3.22
C GLY A 731 8.64 -22.04 -3.50
N ILE A 732 9.03 -22.08 -4.78
CA ILE A 732 10.44 -22.20 -5.19
C ILE A 732 11.27 -21.01 -4.65
N TYR A 733 10.77 -19.79 -4.76
CA TYR A 733 11.47 -18.61 -4.20
C TYR A 733 11.53 -18.64 -2.68
N GLU A 734 10.43 -18.97 -2.01
CA GLU A 734 10.37 -19.05 -0.54
C GLU A 734 11.31 -20.14 0.00
N LEU A 735 11.40 -21.29 -0.70
CA LEU A 735 12.30 -22.37 -0.35
C LEU A 735 13.78 -21.99 -0.57
N ALA A 736 14.09 -21.33 -1.69
CA ALA A 736 15.44 -20.86 -1.97
C ALA A 736 15.91 -19.81 -0.94
N ASP A 737 15.04 -18.87 -0.61
CA ASP A 737 15.32 -17.83 0.38
C ASP A 737 15.54 -18.41 1.78
N ARG A 738 14.86 -19.50 2.14
CA ARG A 738 15.01 -20.18 3.46
C ARG A 738 16.42 -20.66 3.74
N ILE A 739 17.15 -21.06 2.71
CA ILE A 739 18.54 -21.55 2.82
C ILE A 739 19.56 -20.55 2.25
N GLU A 740 19.13 -19.33 1.93
CA GLU A 740 19.96 -18.28 1.31
C GLU A 740 20.58 -18.71 -0.04
N ALA A 741 19.88 -19.55 -0.79
CA ALA A 741 20.36 -20.03 -2.08
C ALA A 741 20.06 -18.98 -3.18
N ASN A 742 21.01 -18.79 -4.07
CA ASN A 742 20.83 -17.95 -5.25
C ASN A 742 20.01 -18.71 -6.30
N LEU A 743 18.78 -18.27 -6.50
CA LEU A 743 17.86 -18.82 -7.49
C LEU A 743 17.82 -17.95 -8.75
N MET A 744 18.09 -18.56 -9.88
CA MET A 744 18.04 -17.92 -11.17
C MET A 744 17.07 -18.69 -12.10
N ILE A 745 16.04 -17.99 -12.58
CA ILE A 745 15.06 -18.57 -13.51
C ILE A 745 15.17 -17.82 -14.84
N VAL A 746 15.55 -18.55 -15.88
CA VAL A 746 15.63 -18.03 -17.25
C VAL A 746 14.63 -18.80 -18.10
N SER A 747 13.65 -18.11 -18.63
CA SER A 747 12.60 -18.69 -19.46
C SER A 747 12.18 -17.71 -20.54
N GLY A 748 11.82 -18.20 -21.70
CA GLY A 748 11.32 -17.41 -22.82
C GLY A 748 10.26 -18.19 -23.59
N VAL A 749 9.35 -17.47 -24.24
CA VAL A 749 8.28 -18.09 -25.03
C VAL A 749 8.87 -18.99 -26.12
N GLN A 750 8.52 -20.26 -26.12
CA GLN A 750 9.04 -21.34 -26.99
C GLN A 750 10.56 -21.58 -26.90
N SER A 751 11.18 -21.23 -25.77
CA SER A 751 12.63 -21.42 -25.56
C SER A 751 12.93 -22.29 -24.34
N GLY A 752 11.91 -22.93 -23.76
CA GLY A 752 12.03 -23.73 -22.54
C GLY A 752 12.26 -22.91 -21.29
N THR A 753 12.46 -23.61 -20.18
CA THR A 753 12.77 -23.00 -18.89
C THR A 753 14.04 -23.58 -18.30
N ARG A 754 14.86 -22.75 -17.69
CA ARG A 754 16.05 -23.13 -16.92
C ARG A 754 15.94 -22.55 -15.53
N ILE A 755 15.89 -23.41 -14.54
CA ILE A 755 15.89 -23.06 -13.12
C ILE A 755 17.23 -23.50 -12.55
N ARG A 756 18.00 -22.56 -12.06
CA ARG A 756 19.32 -22.76 -11.51
C ARG A 756 19.31 -22.33 -10.05
N LEU A 757 19.67 -23.24 -9.17
CA LEU A 757 19.79 -23.00 -7.74
C LEU A 757 21.24 -23.23 -7.32
N ILE A 758 21.85 -22.20 -6.73
CA ILE A 758 23.26 -22.20 -6.35
C ILE A 758 23.41 -21.90 -4.86
N LEU A 759 24.19 -22.69 -4.17
CA LEU A 759 24.50 -22.50 -2.77
C LEU A 759 26.01 -22.56 -2.53
N PRO A 760 26.61 -21.66 -1.75
CA PRO A 760 28.02 -21.74 -1.37
C PRO A 760 28.33 -23.06 -0.68
N GLY A 761 29.49 -23.68 -1.00
CA GLY A 761 29.89 -24.98 -0.45
C GLY A 761 29.99 -25.00 1.07
N THR A 762 30.30 -23.87 1.69
CA THR A 762 30.34 -23.69 3.15
C THR A 762 29.00 -23.89 3.83
N ILE A 763 27.92 -23.63 3.10
CA ILE A 763 26.53 -23.79 3.58
C ILE A 763 25.99 -25.16 3.15
N ALA A 764 26.34 -25.61 1.94
CA ALA A 764 25.75 -26.78 1.31
C ALA A 764 26.23 -28.12 1.97
N TYR A 765 27.51 -28.25 2.30
CA TYR A 765 28.07 -29.52 2.70
C TYR A 765 28.14 -29.69 4.22
N GLU A 766 28.05 -30.93 4.68
CA GLU A 766 28.32 -31.26 6.07
C GLU A 766 29.78 -30.96 6.42
N LYS A 767 30.03 -30.39 7.60
CA LYS A 767 31.38 -30.17 8.11
C LYS A 767 32.07 -31.47 8.41
N ALA A 768 32.57 -32.16 7.42
CA ALA A 768 33.41 -33.30 7.58
C ALA A 768 34.32 -33.49 6.38
N ILE A 769 35.25 -32.60 6.22
CA ILE A 769 36.60 -32.99 5.74
C ILE A 769 37.53 -32.07 6.54
N ASP A 770 37.67 -32.41 7.80
CA ASP A 770 38.76 -31.95 8.64
C ASP A 770 40.06 -32.46 8.02
N ASP A 771 41.00 -31.58 7.80
CA ASP A 771 42.37 -31.74 7.31
C ASP A 771 43.20 -32.64 8.24
N LYS A 772 42.70 -33.81 8.62
CA LYS A 772 43.47 -34.82 9.41
C LYS A 772 44.35 -35.71 8.58
N HIS A 773 44.29 -35.63 7.25
CA HIS A 773 45.11 -36.50 6.40
C HIS A 773 46.38 -35.83 5.83
N ASN A 774 46.65 -34.56 6.16
CA ASN A 774 47.84 -33.86 5.66
C ASN A 774 48.85 -33.44 6.74
N ARG A 775 48.72 -33.98 7.97
CA ARG A 775 49.72 -33.80 9.05
C ARG A 775 50.58 -35.04 9.40
N SER A 776 50.39 -36.16 8.70
CA SER A 776 51.20 -37.37 8.97
C SER A 776 52.30 -37.66 7.92
N ILE A 777 52.57 -36.74 6.97
CA ILE A 777 53.67 -36.89 5.99
C ILE A 777 54.64 -35.69 6.05
N ARG A 778 54.86 -35.12 7.24
CA ARG A 778 55.97 -34.17 7.47
C ARG A 778 56.51 -34.28 8.89
N THR A 779 56.77 -35.47 9.39
CA THR A 779 57.79 -35.74 10.42
C THR A 779 58.10 -37.24 10.33
N GLY A 780 59.11 -37.55 9.57
CA GLY A 780 59.78 -38.85 9.48
C GLY A 780 60.89 -38.77 8.46
#